data_da40ea85ef216040faecb9779a0ae818
#
_entry.id   da40ea85ef216040faecb9779a0ae818
#
_cell.length_a   1.000
_cell.length_b   1.000
_cell.length_c   1.000
_cell.angle_alpha   90.00
_cell.angle_beta   90.00
_cell.angle_gamma   90.00
#
_symmetry.space_group_name_H-M   'P 1'
#
loop_
_entity.id
_entity.type
_entity.pdbx_description
1 polymer ?
#
loop_
_entity_poly.entity_id
_entity_poly.type
_entity_poly.pdbx_seq_one_letter_code
_entity_poly.pdbx_strand_id
1 'polypeptide(L)'
;MGKKKHFKKKRQQPRPKTKKKGITSKTKVKNKVTFSIDSQMKAIGEQMMVMLKDKEKLNDTIQKYIDEIEGYFEKYDTIQLLGGVGLYLLDNLPNIEKHFYAQISGTDMQLDEQAEVIAEYAMNFGLAMPNHGKENPTDAVVEDLLIKLSGLATIYGLLDMPLDDNSEQFVDWLIHMQTIAVRGDGYQEHVYEVFKEMFVPHSAFYKQQFGYSIEEMFDFFMDLENRVICKIGCQDSIYGAAKMHERWKKWEEKNFGNIDDIKIIDKHDWSKGLFGDFFEANPDVPHTEDGMKFLLIQPNDYSQSNMVFWVYPQNDIEERILDSLSVQFGSNSAFLADGEFKGSIMSGYNIFERPFIKDGDKYYCFTPMIPHRNLFLIAEKLMMQNNAYYQKYFQQNNDVNSRDEYIERKVKNIMQSFLSNVQFYSSVNYSITEGGIIKHPELDILGISDKATYIIEVKAHELSYKDKVGLKGAKDKFCSSVVEACRQCCRSVTFIEKSKSPVFSSKVGQFSIDKSKPIYKIAVTFQHHSALLGQMDVLVKAGLMKEQYKDTWIISLFDLMAVSDFIESEDEFLAYLEMHKMVNTNHCTYCDELDLLGQFLNNNLANKVKNGKPLNIIGGHEDIDAEYSKDYYSDISLG
;
A
#
# COMPACT_ATOMS: atom_id res chain seq x y z
N MET A 1 -33.12 -16.62 -35.67
CA MET A 1 -31.89 -16.16 -36.37
C MET A 1 -31.27 -15.02 -35.55
N GLY A 2 -30.44 -15.36 -34.62
CA GLY A 2 -29.78 -14.40 -33.73
C GLY A 2 -28.29 -14.28 -34.06
N LYS A 3 -27.86 -13.10 -34.41
CA LYS A 3 -26.45 -12.81 -34.73
C LYS A 3 -25.60 -12.82 -33.46
N LYS A 4 -24.76 -13.82 -33.30
CA LYS A 4 -23.66 -13.83 -32.31
C LYS A 4 -22.63 -12.75 -32.69
N LYS A 5 -22.48 -11.71 -31.86
CA LYS A 5 -21.34 -10.80 -31.95
C LYS A 5 -20.12 -11.48 -31.35
N HIS A 6 -19.17 -11.83 -32.20
CA HIS A 6 -17.83 -12.25 -31.78
C HIS A 6 -17.06 -11.03 -31.23
N PHE A 7 -16.80 -11.01 -29.95
CA PHE A 7 -15.75 -10.15 -29.39
C PHE A 7 -14.38 -10.67 -29.86
N LYS A 8 -13.77 -9.96 -30.80
CA LYS A 8 -12.37 -10.17 -31.17
C LYS A 8 -11.50 -9.71 -30.00
N LYS A 9 -10.85 -10.66 -29.32
CA LYS A 9 -9.69 -10.36 -28.47
C LYS A 9 -8.69 -9.57 -29.32
N LYS A 10 -8.44 -8.31 -29.02
CA LYS A 10 -7.28 -7.58 -29.53
C LYS A 10 -6.05 -8.31 -28.97
N ARG A 11 -5.31 -8.99 -29.85
CA ARG A 11 -3.94 -9.40 -29.56
C ARG A 11 -3.17 -8.12 -29.26
N GLN A 12 -2.62 -8.01 -28.07
CA GLN A 12 -1.61 -7.01 -27.79
C GLN A 12 -0.49 -7.19 -28.83
N GLN A 13 -0.23 -6.15 -29.57
CA GLN A 13 0.92 -6.12 -30.46
C GLN A 13 2.17 -6.00 -29.58
N PRO A 14 3.27 -6.68 -29.89
CA PRO A 14 4.52 -6.51 -29.19
C PRO A 14 4.94 -5.04 -29.26
N ARG A 15 5.22 -4.43 -28.10
CA ARG A 15 5.70 -3.05 -27.98
C ARG A 15 6.92 -2.82 -28.88
N PRO A 16 7.04 -1.71 -29.56
CA PRO A 16 8.20 -1.43 -30.40
C PRO A 16 9.45 -1.30 -29.53
N LYS A 17 10.49 -2.04 -29.87
CA LYS A 17 11.80 -1.99 -29.21
C LYS A 17 12.36 -0.55 -29.28
N THR A 18 12.36 0.14 -28.19
CA THR A 18 13.10 1.41 -28.04
C THR A 18 14.59 1.11 -28.03
N LYS A 19 15.29 1.58 -29.06
CA LYS A 19 16.75 1.50 -29.15
C LYS A 19 17.35 2.27 -27.96
N LYS A 20 18.12 1.59 -27.11
CA LYS A 20 18.96 2.20 -26.06
C LYS A 20 19.84 3.29 -26.71
N LYS A 21 19.47 4.56 -26.54
CA LYS A 21 20.40 5.68 -26.74
C LYS A 21 21.15 5.85 -25.43
N GLY A 22 22.44 5.56 -25.45
CA GLY A 22 23.32 5.81 -24.32
C GLY A 22 23.28 7.31 -23.96
N ILE A 23 22.81 7.60 -22.75
CA ILE A 23 22.84 8.94 -22.18
C ILE A 23 24.21 9.16 -21.58
N THR A 24 25.09 9.79 -22.34
CA THR A 24 26.28 10.42 -21.82
C THR A 24 25.98 11.91 -21.61
N SER A 25 25.61 12.29 -20.41
CA SER A 25 25.74 13.70 -20.00
C SER A 25 26.35 13.75 -18.59
N LYS A 26 27.66 14.02 -18.57
CA LYS A 26 28.37 14.41 -17.36
C LYS A 26 27.97 15.86 -17.03
N THR A 27 27.04 16.06 -16.14
CA THR A 27 26.85 17.33 -15.47
C THR A 27 27.33 17.18 -14.03
N LYS A 28 28.52 17.67 -13.73
CA LYS A 28 29.04 17.81 -12.37
C LYS A 28 28.24 18.90 -11.66
N VAL A 29 27.26 18.51 -10.85
CA VAL A 29 26.67 19.39 -9.84
C VAL A 29 27.58 19.31 -8.60
N LYS A 30 28.18 20.43 -8.26
CA LYS A 30 28.97 20.56 -7.03
C LYS A 30 28.01 20.63 -5.84
N ASN A 31 27.91 19.54 -5.09
CA ASN A 31 27.23 19.51 -3.79
C ASN A 31 28.01 20.36 -2.77
N LYS A 32 27.38 21.43 -2.32
CA LYS A 32 27.83 22.21 -1.17
C LYS A 32 26.62 22.67 -0.35
N VAL A 33 25.89 21.73 0.27
CA VAL A 33 24.84 22.03 1.27
C VAL A 33 24.70 20.94 2.35
N THR A 34 25.55 19.94 2.41
CA THR A 34 25.36 18.73 3.22
C THR A 34 25.77 18.85 4.71
N PHE A 35 26.18 19.99 5.23
CA PHE A 35 26.80 20.04 6.58
C PHE A 35 25.95 20.60 7.73
N SER A 36 24.77 21.18 7.48
CA SER A 36 23.94 21.72 8.58
C SER A 36 22.82 20.78 9.02
N ILE A 37 22.35 19.92 8.13
CA ILE A 37 21.23 19.00 8.38
C ILE A 37 21.68 17.85 9.29
N ASP A 38 22.83 17.24 9.02
CA ASP A 38 23.37 16.14 9.85
C ASP A 38 23.60 16.53 11.32
N SER A 39 23.99 17.76 11.60
CA SER A 39 24.23 18.20 12.98
C SER A 39 22.92 18.46 13.76
N GLN A 40 21.89 18.94 13.10
CA GLN A 40 20.58 19.16 13.73
C GLN A 40 19.84 17.82 13.92
N MET A 41 19.83 16.96 12.92
CA MET A 41 19.26 15.62 13.02
C MET A 41 19.97 14.79 14.09
N LYS A 42 21.28 14.88 14.20
CA LYS A 42 22.04 14.21 15.26
C LYS A 42 21.69 14.75 16.65
N ALA A 43 21.53 16.06 16.80
CA ALA A 43 21.14 16.67 18.08
C ALA A 43 19.71 16.30 18.47
N ILE A 44 18.79 16.24 17.53
CA ILE A 44 17.41 15.77 17.74
C ILE A 44 17.43 14.28 18.12
N GLY A 45 18.17 13.45 17.41
CA GLY A 45 18.34 12.04 17.73
C GLY A 45 18.94 11.81 19.12
N GLU A 46 19.96 12.60 19.53
CA GLU A 46 20.54 12.53 20.87
C GLU A 46 19.53 12.95 21.96
N GLN A 47 18.70 13.97 21.73
CA GLN A 47 17.65 14.36 22.66
C GLN A 47 16.55 13.28 22.76
N MET A 48 16.12 12.71 21.64
CA MET A 48 15.18 11.59 21.61
C MET A 48 15.72 10.37 22.35
N MET A 49 16.98 10.01 22.13
CA MET A 49 17.64 8.91 22.85
C MET A 49 17.71 9.13 24.37
N VAL A 50 17.81 10.39 24.82
CA VAL A 50 17.72 10.71 26.26
C VAL A 50 16.31 10.52 26.78
N MET A 51 15.28 10.91 26.02
CA MET A 51 13.87 10.71 26.39
C MET A 51 13.49 9.23 26.44
N LEU A 52 13.96 8.41 25.47
CA LEU A 52 13.67 6.97 25.42
C LEU A 52 14.26 6.19 26.60
N LYS A 53 15.28 6.73 27.30
CA LYS A 53 15.85 6.13 28.51
C LYS A 53 15.01 6.35 29.76
N ASP A 54 14.15 7.37 29.76
CA ASP A 54 13.26 7.71 30.86
C ASP A 54 11.81 7.34 30.51
N LYS A 55 11.50 6.05 30.69
CA LYS A 55 10.19 5.50 30.32
C LYS A 55 9.02 6.16 31.06
N GLU A 56 9.23 6.59 32.32
CA GLU A 56 8.18 7.25 33.11
C GLU A 56 7.84 8.60 32.46
N LYS A 57 8.85 9.41 32.19
CA LYS A 57 8.67 10.71 31.55
C LYS A 57 8.10 10.59 30.13
N LEU A 58 8.47 9.51 29.40
CA LEU A 58 7.94 9.24 28.07
C LEU A 58 6.45 8.91 28.13
N ASN A 59 6.05 8.04 29.05
CA ASN A 59 4.64 7.70 29.27
C ASN A 59 3.80 8.93 29.69
N ASP A 60 4.34 9.78 30.56
CA ASP A 60 3.68 11.05 30.93
C ASP A 60 3.50 11.96 29.71
N THR A 61 4.48 12.00 28.82
CA THR A 61 4.41 12.80 27.58
C THR A 61 3.36 12.24 26.63
N ILE A 62 3.31 10.92 26.46
CA ILE A 62 2.30 10.24 25.65
C ILE A 62 0.91 10.55 26.17
N GLN A 63 0.69 10.34 27.49
CA GLN A 63 -0.61 10.59 28.11
C GLN A 63 -1.04 12.05 27.96
N LYS A 64 -0.12 12.99 28.19
CA LYS A 64 -0.38 14.41 27.99
C LYS A 64 -0.84 14.74 26.56
N TYR A 65 -0.17 14.18 25.53
CA TYR A 65 -0.57 14.40 24.15
C TYR A 65 -1.96 13.79 23.85
N ILE A 66 -2.22 12.58 24.36
CA ILE A 66 -3.53 11.95 24.22
C ILE A 66 -4.62 12.83 24.84
N ASP A 67 -4.44 13.28 26.09
CA ASP A 67 -5.42 14.12 26.79
C ASP A 67 -5.67 15.46 26.07
N GLU A 68 -4.61 16.06 25.52
CA GLU A 68 -4.72 17.30 24.76
C GLU A 68 -5.46 17.08 23.42
N ILE A 69 -5.19 15.98 22.71
CA ILE A 69 -5.86 15.63 21.46
C ILE A 69 -7.35 15.30 21.73
N GLU A 70 -7.66 14.52 22.75
CA GLU A 70 -9.04 14.28 23.21
C GLU A 70 -9.77 15.62 23.44
N GLY A 71 -9.12 16.56 24.13
CA GLY A 71 -9.67 17.90 24.41
C GLY A 71 -10.01 18.70 23.14
N TYR A 72 -9.27 18.52 22.03
CA TYR A 72 -9.65 19.14 20.76
C TYR A 72 -10.95 18.54 20.21
N PHE A 73 -11.10 17.24 20.19
CA PHE A 73 -12.29 16.56 19.68
C PHE A 73 -13.51 16.75 20.60
N GLU A 74 -13.32 16.97 21.90
CA GLU A 74 -14.41 17.33 22.82
C GLU A 74 -14.93 18.76 22.57
N LYS A 75 -14.05 19.67 22.20
CA LYS A 75 -14.37 21.10 22.07
C LYS A 75 -14.82 21.48 20.67
N TYR A 76 -14.09 21.04 19.66
CA TYR A 76 -14.30 21.46 18.28
C TYR A 76 -15.10 20.45 17.48
N ASP A 77 -15.74 20.91 16.39
CA ASP A 77 -16.45 20.06 15.45
C ASP A 77 -15.48 19.05 14.80
N THR A 78 -15.74 17.76 15.02
CA THR A 78 -14.87 16.67 14.57
C THR A 78 -14.75 16.63 13.06
N ILE A 79 -15.84 16.88 12.33
CA ILE A 79 -15.83 16.88 10.85
C ILE A 79 -14.90 17.99 10.34
N GLN A 80 -14.93 19.17 10.98
CA GLN A 80 -14.06 20.28 10.61
C GLN A 80 -12.60 20.02 10.97
N LEU A 81 -12.33 19.44 12.14
CA LEU A 81 -10.97 19.03 12.51
C LEU A 81 -10.40 18.01 11.52
N LEU A 82 -11.15 16.96 11.23
CA LEU A 82 -10.74 15.92 10.26
C LEU A 82 -10.59 16.48 8.85
N GLY A 83 -11.44 17.44 8.47
CA GLY A 83 -11.31 18.16 7.22
C GLY A 83 -10.00 18.95 7.13
N GLY A 84 -9.62 19.65 8.19
CA GLY A 84 -8.34 20.37 8.25
C GLY A 84 -7.13 19.44 8.16
N VAL A 85 -7.16 18.32 8.91
CA VAL A 85 -6.10 17.29 8.83
C VAL A 85 -6.06 16.65 7.45
N GLY A 86 -7.22 16.37 6.84
CA GLY A 86 -7.29 15.81 5.49
C GLY A 86 -6.73 16.75 4.42
N LEU A 87 -6.94 18.07 4.54
CA LEU A 87 -6.30 19.05 3.66
C LEU A 87 -4.78 19.02 3.80
N TYR A 88 -4.28 18.97 5.04
CA TYR A 88 -2.85 18.82 5.27
C TYR A 88 -2.30 17.54 4.62
N LEU A 89 -3.02 16.40 4.73
CA LEU A 89 -2.65 15.16 4.05
C LEU A 89 -2.56 15.38 2.54
N LEU A 90 -3.57 15.96 1.93
CA LEU A 90 -3.63 16.13 0.49
C LEU A 90 -2.55 17.09 -0.02
N ASP A 91 -2.22 18.14 0.75
CA ASP A 91 -1.12 19.05 0.45
C ASP A 91 0.27 18.38 0.54
N ASN A 92 0.37 17.26 1.26
CA ASN A 92 1.62 16.55 1.51
C ASN A 92 1.69 15.15 0.87
N LEU A 93 0.79 14.80 -0.05
CA LEU A 93 0.89 13.53 -0.79
C LEU A 93 1.98 13.62 -1.88
N PRO A 94 2.97 12.71 -1.88
CA PRO A 94 4.10 12.77 -2.82
C PRO A 94 3.68 12.56 -4.29
N ASN A 95 2.48 12.07 -4.54
CA ASN A 95 1.99 11.70 -5.85
C ASN A 95 0.96 12.66 -6.47
N ILE A 96 0.59 13.72 -5.77
CA ILE A 96 -0.08 14.85 -6.43
C ILE A 96 0.98 15.67 -7.17
N GLU A 97 1.76 14.98 -7.96
CA GLU A 97 2.87 15.39 -8.82
C GLU A 97 4.13 15.93 -8.11
N LYS A 98 5.25 15.28 -8.34
CA LYS A 98 6.60 15.79 -8.08
C LYS A 98 6.81 17.25 -8.56
N HIS A 99 5.99 17.75 -9.47
CA HIS A 99 6.02 19.12 -9.97
C HIS A 99 5.40 20.13 -9.01
N PHE A 100 4.39 19.74 -8.27
CA PHE A 100 3.67 20.63 -7.35
C PHE A 100 4.49 20.92 -6.10
N TYR A 101 5.09 19.89 -5.51
CA TYR A 101 5.87 20.01 -4.28
C TYR A 101 7.23 20.67 -4.45
N ALA A 102 7.89 20.49 -5.58
CA ALA A 102 9.15 21.16 -5.85
C ALA A 102 9.02 22.68 -5.89
N GLN A 103 7.82 23.20 -6.12
CA GLN A 103 7.55 24.64 -6.18
C GLN A 103 7.09 25.23 -4.84
N ILE A 104 6.35 24.48 -4.00
CA ILE A 104 5.74 25.02 -2.77
C ILE A 104 6.62 24.87 -1.55
N SER A 105 7.26 23.73 -1.35
CA SER A 105 7.79 23.44 -0.02
C SER A 105 9.18 23.98 0.24
N GLY A 106 10.07 24.12 -0.68
CA GLY A 106 11.44 24.47 -0.31
C GLY A 106 11.95 23.76 0.97
N THR A 107 11.13 22.85 1.54
CA THR A 107 11.34 22.14 2.79
C THR A 107 11.21 20.64 2.58
N ASP A 108 12.13 19.94 3.17
CA ASP A 108 12.48 18.54 3.07
C ASP A 108 11.32 17.52 3.12
N MET A 109 11.43 16.52 2.27
CA MET A 109 10.58 15.36 1.99
C MET A 109 10.25 14.42 3.18
N GLN A 110 10.66 14.70 4.39
CA GLN A 110 10.45 13.80 5.53
C GLN A 110 9.05 13.87 6.18
N LEU A 111 8.27 14.91 5.89
CA LEU A 111 6.92 15.04 6.44
C LEU A 111 5.87 14.26 5.62
N ASP A 112 6.14 14.00 4.35
CA ASP A 112 5.17 13.47 3.39
C ASP A 112 4.72 12.03 3.72
N GLU A 113 5.67 11.15 4.11
CA GLU A 113 5.34 9.77 4.49
C GLU A 113 4.52 9.67 5.78
N GLN A 114 4.64 10.66 6.66
CA GLN A 114 3.90 10.70 7.92
C GLN A 114 2.49 11.31 7.79
N ALA A 115 2.22 12.09 6.75
CA ALA A 115 0.95 12.82 6.62
C ALA A 115 -0.26 11.87 6.59
N GLU A 116 -0.16 10.75 5.87
CA GLU A 116 -1.22 9.75 5.83
C GLU A 116 -1.43 9.07 7.18
N VAL A 117 -0.34 8.72 7.87
CA VAL A 117 -0.38 8.15 9.23
C VAL A 117 -1.05 9.13 10.20
N ILE A 118 -0.72 10.41 10.09
CA ILE A 118 -1.31 11.47 10.93
C ILE A 118 -2.81 11.59 10.67
N ALA A 119 -3.24 11.56 9.40
CA ALA A 119 -4.66 11.62 9.04
C ALA A 119 -5.45 10.41 9.55
N GLU A 120 -4.91 9.21 9.36
CA GLU A 120 -5.49 7.98 9.91
C GLU A 120 -5.58 8.03 11.42
N TYR A 121 -4.56 8.57 12.08
CA TYR A 121 -4.49 8.70 13.51
C TYR A 121 -5.54 9.68 14.03
N ALA A 122 -5.70 10.85 13.38
CA ALA A 122 -6.75 11.80 13.70
C ALA A 122 -8.15 11.18 13.56
N MET A 123 -8.39 10.41 12.50
CA MET A 123 -9.67 9.72 12.31
C MET A 123 -9.96 8.72 13.42
N ASN A 124 -8.94 8.03 13.97
CA ASN A 124 -9.14 7.14 15.10
C ASN A 124 -9.55 7.86 16.38
N PHE A 125 -8.95 9.01 16.68
CA PHE A 125 -9.39 9.85 17.78
C PHE A 125 -10.83 10.32 17.58
N GLY A 126 -11.15 10.88 16.40
CA GLY A 126 -12.49 11.32 16.08
C GLY A 126 -13.54 10.21 16.20
N LEU A 127 -13.23 9.02 15.70
CA LEU A 127 -14.12 7.85 15.75
C LEU A 127 -14.22 7.21 17.15
N ALA A 128 -13.25 7.45 18.03
CA ALA A 128 -13.33 6.98 19.41
C ALA A 128 -14.34 7.77 20.25
N MET A 129 -14.58 9.04 19.87
CA MET A 129 -15.47 9.96 20.60
C MET A 129 -16.92 9.77 20.12
N PRO A 130 -17.87 9.43 21.02
CA PRO A 130 -19.29 9.29 20.63
C PRO A 130 -19.98 10.64 20.43
N ASN A 131 -19.46 11.68 21.08
CA ASN A 131 -19.92 13.04 20.96
C ASN A 131 -18.74 13.95 20.63
N HIS A 132 -18.93 14.85 19.72
CA HIS A 132 -17.92 15.81 19.31
C HIS A 132 -18.34 17.24 19.67
N GLY A 133 -17.36 18.14 19.74
CA GLY A 133 -17.59 19.55 20.01
C GLY A 133 -18.36 20.24 18.88
N LYS A 134 -18.71 21.48 19.11
CA LYS A 134 -19.52 22.30 18.19
C LYS A 134 -18.84 23.58 17.77
N GLU A 135 -17.69 23.90 18.35
CA GLU A 135 -16.93 25.08 17.95
C GLU A 135 -16.20 24.85 16.65
N ASN A 136 -16.22 25.79 15.74
CA ASN A 136 -15.39 25.68 14.53
C ASN A 136 -13.91 25.86 14.91
N PRO A 137 -13.01 24.97 14.49
CA PRO A 137 -11.58 25.14 14.71
C PRO A 137 -11.06 26.31 13.87
N THR A 138 -10.04 27.00 14.39
CA THR A 138 -9.24 27.94 13.60
C THR A 138 -8.03 27.21 13.01
N ASP A 139 -7.37 27.81 12.02
CA ASP A 139 -6.15 27.27 11.41
C ASP A 139 -5.08 26.94 12.47
N ALA A 140 -4.88 27.84 13.44
CA ALA A 140 -3.94 27.61 14.53
C ALA A 140 -4.31 26.40 15.42
N VAL A 141 -5.59 26.05 15.54
CA VAL A 141 -6.06 24.85 16.26
C VAL A 141 -5.72 23.60 15.46
N VAL A 142 -5.93 23.63 14.13
CA VAL A 142 -5.59 22.50 13.26
C VAL A 142 -4.09 22.28 13.22
N GLU A 143 -3.29 23.34 13.09
CA GLU A 143 -1.83 23.26 13.12
C GLU A 143 -1.31 22.67 14.44
N ASP A 144 -1.85 23.10 15.58
CA ASP A 144 -1.43 22.57 16.89
C ASP A 144 -1.86 21.10 17.07
N LEU A 145 -3.03 20.71 16.57
CA LEU A 145 -3.45 19.31 16.51
C LEU A 145 -2.49 18.46 15.68
N LEU A 146 -2.11 18.93 14.49
CA LEU A 146 -1.15 18.24 13.61
C LEU A 146 0.21 18.04 14.29
N ILE A 147 0.72 19.08 14.98
CA ILE A 147 1.97 19.00 15.73
C ILE A 147 1.89 17.91 16.82
N LYS A 148 0.77 17.82 17.54
CA LYS A 148 0.59 16.84 18.61
C LYS A 148 0.43 15.41 18.05
N LEU A 149 -0.34 15.23 16.99
CA LEU A 149 -0.48 13.95 16.31
C LEU A 149 0.86 13.46 15.76
N SER A 150 1.62 14.34 15.10
CA SER A 150 2.95 14.03 14.58
C SER A 150 3.93 13.68 15.70
N GLY A 151 3.91 14.46 16.79
CA GLY A 151 4.74 14.19 17.97
C GLY A 151 4.43 12.82 18.59
N LEU A 152 3.15 12.50 18.73
CA LEU A 152 2.69 11.23 19.28
C LEU A 152 3.05 10.05 18.36
N ALA A 153 2.83 10.18 17.05
CA ALA A 153 3.23 9.18 16.05
C ALA A 153 4.74 8.91 16.07
N THR A 154 5.54 9.98 16.17
CA THR A 154 7.01 9.88 16.28
C THR A 154 7.43 9.15 17.55
N ILE A 155 6.83 9.48 18.69
CA ILE A 155 7.14 8.82 19.96
C ILE A 155 6.83 7.32 19.88
N TYR A 156 5.67 6.94 19.35
CA TYR A 156 5.32 5.53 19.18
C TYR A 156 6.24 4.80 18.20
N GLY A 157 6.64 5.44 17.11
CA GLY A 157 7.60 4.88 16.17
C GLY A 157 9.00 4.60 16.76
N LEU A 158 9.34 5.32 17.84
CA LEU A 158 10.62 5.18 18.52
C LEU A 158 10.55 4.35 19.81
N LEU A 159 9.37 4.07 20.33
CA LEU A 159 9.17 3.47 21.65
C LEU A 159 9.91 2.13 21.82
N ASP A 160 9.91 1.32 20.78
CA ASP A 160 10.53 -0.02 20.76
C ASP A 160 11.91 -0.02 20.08
N MET A 161 12.45 1.15 19.73
CA MET A 161 13.76 1.23 19.12
C MET A 161 14.84 0.67 20.07
N PRO A 162 15.66 -0.31 19.63
CA PRO A 162 16.67 -0.89 20.48
C PRO A 162 17.77 0.14 20.81
N LEU A 163 18.09 0.24 22.09
CA LEU A 163 19.14 1.12 22.60
C LEU A 163 20.53 0.47 22.60
N ASP A 164 20.58 -0.82 22.34
CA ASP A 164 21.78 -1.65 22.30
C ASP A 164 21.74 -2.61 21.11
N ASP A 165 22.75 -3.45 20.94
CA ASP A 165 22.85 -4.44 19.87
C ASP A 165 21.98 -5.69 20.18
N ASN A 166 20.72 -5.47 20.49
CA ASN A 166 19.73 -6.52 20.74
C ASN A 166 18.94 -6.84 19.46
N SER A 167 19.32 -7.93 18.81
CA SER A 167 18.72 -8.34 17.53
C SER A 167 17.22 -8.63 17.60
N GLU A 168 16.73 -9.14 18.74
CA GLU A 168 15.31 -9.44 18.90
C GLU A 168 14.49 -8.16 19.01
N GLN A 169 14.92 -7.20 19.82
CA GLN A 169 14.26 -5.90 19.90
C GLN A 169 14.35 -5.14 18.55
N PHE A 170 15.47 -5.26 17.85
CA PHE A 170 15.60 -4.64 16.53
C PHE A 170 14.61 -5.20 15.52
N VAL A 171 14.36 -6.51 15.54
CA VAL A 171 13.33 -7.14 14.69
C VAL A 171 11.94 -6.67 15.08
N ASP A 172 11.65 -6.55 16.38
CA ASP A 172 10.36 -6.04 16.86
C ASP A 172 10.12 -4.61 16.37
N TRP A 173 11.12 -3.77 16.50
CA TRP A 173 11.07 -2.40 15.98
C TRP A 173 10.90 -2.36 14.45
N LEU A 174 11.60 -3.20 13.69
CA LEU A 174 11.43 -3.28 12.22
C LEU A 174 10.02 -3.68 11.83
N ILE A 175 9.41 -4.63 12.54
CA ILE A 175 8.02 -5.04 12.30
C ILE A 175 7.07 -3.86 12.52
N HIS A 176 7.25 -3.11 13.61
CA HIS A 176 6.48 -1.91 13.89
C HIS A 176 6.69 -0.84 12.83
N MET A 177 7.93 -0.54 12.48
CA MET A 177 8.25 0.46 11.47
C MET A 177 7.69 0.09 10.09
N GLN A 178 7.76 -1.18 9.70
CA GLN A 178 7.15 -1.64 8.47
C GLN A 178 5.63 -1.42 8.48
N THR A 179 4.96 -1.66 9.59
CA THR A 179 3.51 -1.42 9.73
C THR A 179 3.14 0.05 9.57
N ILE A 180 3.99 0.96 10.05
CA ILE A 180 3.77 2.40 9.99
C ILE A 180 4.19 2.97 8.62
N ALA A 181 5.36 2.61 8.12
CA ALA A 181 6.00 3.23 6.96
C ALA A 181 5.55 2.62 5.62
N VAL A 182 5.25 1.31 5.57
CA VAL A 182 4.85 0.66 4.31
C VAL A 182 3.36 0.89 4.04
N ARG A 183 3.08 1.66 2.99
CA ARG A 183 1.74 2.14 2.63
C ARG A 183 1.19 1.56 1.33
N GLY A 184 1.57 0.39 0.98
CA GLY A 184 1.10 -0.35 -0.19
C GLY A 184 1.93 -1.60 -0.38
N ASP A 185 1.42 -2.52 -1.19
CA ASP A 185 2.10 -3.80 -1.44
C ASP A 185 2.85 -3.80 -2.78
N GLY A 186 2.63 -2.80 -3.65
CA GLY A 186 3.24 -2.72 -4.96
C GLY A 186 2.69 -1.58 -5.82
N TYR A 187 3.12 -1.51 -7.06
CA TYR A 187 2.62 -0.52 -8.02
C TYR A 187 1.12 -0.69 -8.26
N GLN A 188 0.45 0.43 -8.41
CA GLN A 188 -1.01 0.51 -8.46
C GLN A 188 -1.60 -0.35 -9.58
N GLU A 189 -0.98 -0.38 -10.76
CA GLU A 189 -1.43 -1.21 -11.88
C GLU A 189 -1.39 -2.70 -11.54
N HIS A 190 -0.34 -3.18 -10.85
CA HIS A 190 -0.22 -4.56 -10.41
C HIS A 190 -1.26 -4.90 -9.33
N VAL A 191 -1.43 -4.01 -8.37
CA VAL A 191 -2.43 -4.15 -7.30
C VAL A 191 -3.83 -4.26 -7.90
N TYR A 192 -4.18 -3.40 -8.86
CA TYR A 192 -5.49 -3.42 -9.51
C TYR A 192 -5.72 -4.66 -10.39
N GLU A 193 -4.68 -5.12 -11.10
CA GLU A 193 -4.74 -6.34 -11.89
C GLU A 193 -5.04 -7.54 -10.97
N VAL A 194 -4.24 -7.72 -9.92
CA VAL A 194 -4.38 -8.83 -8.97
C VAL A 194 -5.73 -8.75 -8.24
N PHE A 195 -6.15 -7.56 -7.83
CA PHE A 195 -7.46 -7.36 -7.19
C PHE A 195 -8.61 -7.81 -8.11
N LYS A 196 -8.61 -7.33 -9.34
CA LYS A 196 -9.66 -7.70 -10.32
C LYS A 196 -9.68 -9.19 -10.60
N GLU A 197 -8.52 -9.78 -10.86
CA GLU A 197 -8.42 -11.21 -11.13
C GLU A 197 -8.87 -12.08 -9.95
N MET A 198 -8.61 -11.64 -8.72
CA MET A 198 -8.96 -12.38 -7.50
C MET A 198 -10.44 -12.24 -7.13
N PHE A 199 -11.02 -11.04 -7.21
CA PHE A 199 -12.35 -10.76 -6.66
C PHE A 199 -13.48 -10.69 -7.70
N VAL A 200 -13.22 -10.34 -8.96
CA VAL A 200 -14.27 -10.31 -10.01
C VAL A 200 -14.95 -11.67 -10.19
N PRO A 201 -14.29 -12.84 -10.07
CA PRO A 201 -14.98 -14.12 -10.09
C PRO A 201 -16.07 -14.27 -9.02
N HIS A 202 -16.02 -13.48 -7.96
CA HIS A 202 -16.99 -13.47 -6.87
C HIS A 202 -18.06 -12.36 -7.00
N SER A 203 -18.08 -11.56 -8.08
CA SER A 203 -18.99 -10.41 -8.24
C SER A 203 -20.48 -10.76 -8.10
N ALA A 204 -20.90 -11.95 -8.53
CA ALA A 204 -22.27 -12.40 -8.36
C ALA A 204 -22.67 -12.52 -6.87
N PHE A 205 -21.75 -12.94 -6.02
CA PHE A 205 -21.95 -12.99 -4.57
C PHE A 205 -22.15 -11.58 -4.00
N TYR A 206 -21.26 -10.64 -4.35
CA TYR A 206 -21.36 -9.25 -3.87
C TYR A 206 -22.67 -8.60 -4.33
N LYS A 207 -23.06 -8.80 -5.59
CA LYS A 207 -24.33 -8.30 -6.12
C LYS A 207 -25.55 -8.84 -5.37
N GLN A 208 -25.51 -10.11 -5.01
CA GLN A 208 -26.59 -10.75 -4.24
C GLN A 208 -26.62 -10.27 -2.78
N GLN A 209 -25.46 -10.13 -2.16
CA GLN A 209 -25.32 -9.85 -0.73
C GLN A 209 -25.48 -8.35 -0.41
N PHE A 210 -24.94 -7.48 -1.24
CA PHE A 210 -24.82 -6.04 -0.97
C PHE A 210 -25.56 -5.16 -1.99
N GLY A 211 -25.97 -5.72 -3.13
CA GLY A 211 -26.66 -5.00 -4.19
C GLY A 211 -25.75 -4.29 -5.19
N TYR A 212 -24.44 -4.47 -5.09
CA TYR A 212 -23.44 -3.99 -6.04
C TYR A 212 -22.38 -5.07 -6.32
N SER A 213 -21.70 -4.98 -7.45
CA SER A 213 -20.62 -5.89 -7.82
C SER A 213 -19.24 -5.38 -7.34
N ILE A 214 -18.23 -6.22 -7.42
CA ILE A 214 -16.85 -5.81 -7.12
C ILE A 214 -16.37 -4.76 -8.11
N GLU A 215 -16.73 -4.88 -9.38
CA GLU A 215 -16.37 -3.91 -10.40
C GLU A 215 -17.03 -2.55 -10.12
N GLU A 216 -18.30 -2.52 -9.74
CA GLU A 216 -19.01 -1.28 -9.37
C GLU A 216 -18.35 -0.61 -8.14
N MET A 217 -17.91 -1.39 -7.14
CA MET A 217 -17.18 -0.87 -5.98
C MET A 217 -15.80 -0.35 -6.40
N PHE A 218 -15.09 -1.09 -7.23
CA PHE A 218 -13.77 -0.69 -7.71
C PHE A 218 -13.84 0.61 -8.52
N ASP A 219 -14.78 0.70 -9.46
CA ASP A 219 -14.97 1.90 -10.29
C ASP A 219 -15.35 3.12 -9.44
N PHE A 220 -16.17 2.92 -8.40
CA PHE A 220 -16.49 3.97 -7.43
C PHE A 220 -15.24 4.47 -6.69
N PHE A 221 -14.34 3.57 -6.26
CA PHE A 221 -13.10 3.98 -5.59
C PHE A 221 -12.16 4.73 -6.55
N MET A 222 -12.07 4.29 -7.81
CA MET A 222 -11.27 5.00 -8.83
C MET A 222 -11.76 6.43 -9.08
N ASP A 223 -13.05 6.64 -9.04
CA ASP A 223 -13.64 7.96 -9.22
C ASP A 223 -13.59 8.81 -7.94
N LEU A 224 -13.57 8.19 -6.77
CA LEU A 224 -13.57 8.86 -5.47
C LEU A 224 -12.39 9.80 -5.28
N GLU A 225 -11.19 9.34 -5.62
CA GLU A 225 -9.97 10.15 -5.53
C GLU A 225 -10.11 11.41 -6.38
N ASN A 226 -10.54 11.26 -7.62
CA ASN A 226 -10.78 12.39 -8.52
C ASN A 226 -11.85 13.34 -7.96
N ARG A 227 -12.95 12.81 -7.40
CA ARG A 227 -14.00 13.63 -6.79
C ARG A 227 -13.49 14.46 -5.62
N VAL A 228 -12.63 13.91 -4.79
CA VAL A 228 -12.03 14.64 -3.65
C VAL A 228 -10.97 15.61 -4.15
N ILE A 229 -10.02 15.17 -4.97
CA ILE A 229 -8.92 16.01 -5.48
C ILE A 229 -9.45 17.17 -6.32
N CYS A 230 -10.46 16.96 -7.15
CA CYS A 230 -11.09 18.03 -7.92
C CYS A 230 -11.67 19.15 -7.07
N LYS A 231 -11.89 18.91 -5.78
CA LYS A 231 -12.42 19.89 -4.84
C LYS A 231 -11.34 20.66 -4.10
N ILE A 232 -10.08 20.26 -4.17
CA ILE A 232 -9.00 20.93 -3.44
C ILE A 232 -8.63 22.22 -4.15
N GLY A 233 -8.65 23.32 -3.40
CA GLY A 233 -8.19 24.61 -3.84
C GLY A 233 -6.70 24.76 -3.66
N CYS A 234 -5.91 24.36 -4.68
CA CYS A 234 -4.55 24.83 -4.77
C CYS A 234 -4.47 26.02 -5.72
N GLN A 235 -3.77 27.09 -5.32
CA GLN A 235 -3.64 28.30 -6.12
C GLN A 235 -3.09 28.03 -7.53
N ASP A 236 -2.28 26.99 -7.69
CA ASP A 236 -1.61 26.67 -8.96
C ASP A 236 -1.97 25.27 -9.49
N SER A 237 -2.91 24.57 -8.86
CA SER A 237 -3.28 23.23 -9.27
C SER A 237 -4.21 23.26 -10.48
N ILE A 238 -3.94 22.39 -11.43
CA ILE A 238 -4.82 22.06 -12.54
C ILE A 238 -6.15 21.46 -12.01
N TYR A 239 -6.15 20.98 -10.78
CA TYR A 239 -7.26 20.32 -10.11
C TYR A 239 -7.73 21.11 -8.87
N GLY A 240 -8.98 20.95 -8.47
CA GLY A 240 -9.50 21.44 -7.23
C GLY A 240 -10.40 22.66 -7.30
N ALA A 241 -10.67 23.27 -6.14
CA ALA A 241 -11.60 24.39 -6.03
C ALA A 241 -11.20 25.57 -6.90
N ALA A 242 -9.90 25.80 -7.13
CA ALA A 242 -9.43 26.83 -8.05
C ALA A 242 -9.90 26.54 -9.49
N LYS A 243 -9.81 25.30 -9.96
CA LYS A 243 -10.30 24.88 -11.27
C LYS A 243 -11.83 24.90 -11.33
N MET A 244 -12.49 24.49 -10.27
CA MET A 244 -13.95 24.60 -10.18
C MET A 244 -14.40 26.06 -10.15
N HIS A 245 -13.69 26.90 -9.41
CA HIS A 245 -13.93 28.34 -9.40
C HIS A 245 -13.64 28.99 -10.76
N GLU A 246 -12.61 28.54 -11.45
CA GLU A 246 -12.32 28.96 -12.83
C GLU A 246 -13.38 28.45 -13.82
N ARG A 247 -13.85 27.21 -13.69
CA ARG A 247 -14.98 26.65 -14.46
C ARG A 247 -16.24 27.48 -14.24
N TRP A 248 -16.54 27.79 -12.98
CA TRP A 248 -17.66 28.65 -12.63
C TRP A 248 -17.52 30.05 -13.25
N LYS A 249 -16.38 30.71 -13.09
CA LYS A 249 -16.11 32.03 -13.67
C LYS A 249 -16.24 32.02 -15.19
N LYS A 250 -15.66 31.06 -15.86
CA LYS A 250 -15.74 30.93 -17.33
C LYS A 250 -17.18 30.72 -17.80
N TRP A 251 -17.91 29.88 -17.03
CA TRP A 251 -19.30 29.63 -17.32
C TRP A 251 -20.17 30.85 -17.06
N GLU A 252 -19.94 31.57 -15.96
CA GLU A 252 -20.59 32.82 -15.58
C GLU A 252 -20.31 33.94 -16.61
N GLU A 253 -19.05 34.17 -16.96
CA GLU A 253 -18.65 35.16 -17.97
C GLU A 253 -19.28 34.86 -19.33
N LYS A 254 -19.37 33.61 -19.70
CA LYS A 254 -19.97 33.16 -20.95
C LYS A 254 -21.47 33.39 -21.00
N ASN A 255 -22.17 33.20 -19.91
CA ASN A 255 -23.64 33.20 -19.91
C ASN A 255 -24.24 34.49 -19.33
N PHE A 256 -23.56 35.23 -18.45
CA PHE A 256 -24.19 36.33 -17.71
C PHE A 256 -23.37 37.64 -17.68
N GLY A 257 -22.14 37.65 -18.13
CA GLY A 257 -21.26 38.80 -17.94
C GLY A 257 -20.86 38.98 -16.47
N ASN A 258 -20.32 40.13 -16.10
CA ASN A 258 -19.82 40.38 -14.73
C ASN A 258 -20.99 40.51 -13.75
N ILE A 259 -21.31 39.46 -13.02
CA ILE A 259 -22.36 39.47 -11.99
C ILE A 259 -21.71 39.69 -10.63
N ASP A 260 -21.61 40.95 -10.19
CA ASP A 260 -21.19 41.29 -8.83
C ASP A 260 -22.26 41.01 -7.77
N ASP A 261 -23.43 40.53 -8.16
CA ASP A 261 -24.59 40.30 -7.28
C ASP A 261 -25.06 38.85 -7.29
N ILE A 262 -24.26 37.90 -6.79
CA ILE A 262 -24.78 36.59 -6.40
C ILE A 262 -25.52 36.73 -5.04
N LYS A 263 -26.43 37.69 -4.94
CA LYS A 263 -27.35 37.81 -3.80
C LYS A 263 -28.63 36.99 -3.95
N ILE A 264 -28.81 36.32 -5.08
CA ILE A 264 -30.04 35.59 -5.38
C ILE A 264 -29.71 34.10 -5.46
N ILE A 265 -29.29 33.54 -4.36
CA ILE A 265 -29.47 32.11 -4.15
C ILE A 265 -30.85 31.98 -3.53
N ASP A 266 -31.88 31.91 -4.37
CA ASP A 266 -33.21 31.59 -3.90
C ASP A 266 -33.20 30.17 -3.37
N LYS A 267 -33.56 30.02 -2.10
CA LYS A 267 -33.40 28.78 -1.30
C LYS A 267 -34.23 27.58 -1.76
N HIS A 268 -34.93 27.65 -2.89
CA HIS A 268 -36.06 26.75 -3.10
C HIS A 268 -35.91 25.75 -4.25
N ASP A 269 -35.01 25.90 -5.17
CA ASP A 269 -34.84 24.88 -6.22
C ASP A 269 -33.48 24.99 -6.94
N TRP A 270 -32.48 24.34 -6.36
CA TRP A 270 -31.11 24.26 -6.91
C TRP A 270 -31.02 23.57 -8.27
N SER A 271 -32.07 22.87 -8.68
CA SER A 271 -32.12 22.13 -9.94
C SER A 271 -32.55 23.00 -11.12
N LYS A 272 -32.93 24.25 -10.90
CA LYS A 272 -33.46 25.14 -11.93
C LYS A 272 -32.70 26.45 -12.05
N GLY A 273 -32.71 27.03 -13.24
CA GLY A 273 -32.06 28.29 -13.54
C GLY A 273 -30.54 28.17 -13.66
N LEU A 274 -29.84 29.24 -13.30
CA LEU A 274 -28.41 29.42 -13.44
C LEU A 274 -27.57 28.22 -12.97
N PHE A 275 -27.92 27.68 -11.81
CA PHE A 275 -27.22 26.55 -11.22
C PHE A 275 -27.57 25.23 -11.88
N GLY A 276 -28.82 25.06 -12.31
CA GLY A 276 -29.23 23.90 -13.10
C GLY A 276 -28.38 23.76 -14.37
N ASP A 277 -28.22 24.84 -15.11
CA ASP A 277 -27.41 24.86 -16.33
C ASP A 277 -25.92 24.61 -16.06
N PHE A 278 -25.40 25.10 -14.91
CA PHE A 278 -24.01 24.80 -14.49
C PHE A 278 -23.84 23.33 -14.13
N PHE A 279 -24.74 22.77 -13.35
CA PHE A 279 -24.69 21.37 -12.95
C PHE A 279 -24.91 20.41 -14.13
N GLU A 280 -25.78 20.77 -15.09
CA GLU A 280 -25.93 20.00 -16.33
C GLU A 280 -24.62 19.96 -17.14
N ALA A 281 -23.88 21.09 -17.14
CA ALA A 281 -22.58 21.17 -17.78
C ALA A 281 -21.44 20.52 -16.96
N ASN A 282 -21.65 20.27 -15.66
CA ASN A 282 -20.67 19.72 -14.73
C ASN A 282 -21.34 18.67 -13.83
N PRO A 283 -21.66 17.49 -14.38
CA PRO A 283 -22.46 16.46 -13.67
C PRO A 283 -21.72 15.83 -12.46
N ASP A 284 -20.43 16.05 -12.36
CA ASP A 284 -19.57 15.62 -11.25
C ASP A 284 -19.71 16.50 -9.99
N VAL A 285 -20.42 17.63 -10.08
CA VAL A 285 -20.66 18.51 -8.93
C VAL A 285 -21.99 18.18 -8.26
N PRO A 286 -22.03 18.00 -6.92
CA PRO A 286 -23.28 17.71 -6.21
C PRO A 286 -24.33 18.80 -6.41
N HIS A 287 -25.56 18.40 -6.75
CA HIS A 287 -26.70 19.28 -7.04
C HIS A 287 -27.44 19.67 -5.76
N THR A 288 -26.71 20.08 -4.73
CA THR A 288 -27.25 20.41 -3.40
C THR A 288 -26.79 21.77 -2.93
N GLU A 289 -27.41 22.28 -1.85
CA GLU A 289 -26.95 23.52 -1.21
C GLU A 289 -25.48 23.43 -0.77
N ASP A 290 -25.08 22.28 -0.28
CA ASP A 290 -23.69 22.04 0.12
C ASP A 290 -22.75 21.97 -1.08
N GLY A 291 -23.17 21.39 -2.19
CA GLY A 291 -22.41 21.43 -3.45
C GLY A 291 -22.24 22.85 -3.98
N MET A 292 -23.23 23.73 -3.74
CA MET A 292 -23.10 25.16 -4.08
C MET A 292 -22.14 25.89 -3.15
N LYS A 293 -22.18 25.62 -1.86
CA LYS A 293 -21.19 26.17 -0.91
C LYS A 293 -19.78 25.82 -1.34
N PHE A 294 -19.60 24.62 -1.83
CA PHE A 294 -18.35 24.13 -2.35
C PHE A 294 -17.78 24.99 -3.50
N LEU A 295 -18.61 25.47 -4.43
CA LEU A 295 -18.18 26.38 -5.51
C LEU A 295 -17.68 27.72 -4.99
N LEU A 296 -18.01 28.08 -3.74
CA LEU A 296 -17.64 29.32 -3.09
C LEU A 296 -16.46 29.17 -2.12
N ILE A 297 -15.92 27.96 -1.97
CA ILE A 297 -14.77 27.71 -1.09
C ILE A 297 -13.56 28.49 -1.60
N GLN A 298 -13.01 29.30 -0.71
CA GLN A 298 -11.74 29.97 -0.99
C GLN A 298 -10.59 29.00 -0.70
N PRO A 299 -9.56 28.96 -1.56
CA PRO A 299 -8.32 28.27 -1.24
C PRO A 299 -7.79 28.72 0.12
N ASN A 300 -7.37 27.77 0.96
CA ASN A 300 -6.87 28.00 2.34
C ASN A 300 -7.94 28.40 3.40
N ASP A 301 -9.22 28.18 3.14
CA ASP A 301 -10.26 28.34 4.17
C ASP A 301 -10.53 27.02 4.88
N TYR A 302 -9.81 26.72 5.96
CA TYR A 302 -10.00 25.51 6.77
C TYR A 302 -11.39 25.41 7.39
N SER A 303 -12.11 26.52 7.55
CA SER A 303 -13.47 26.50 8.09
C SER A 303 -14.49 25.77 7.22
N GLN A 304 -14.15 25.53 5.96
CA GLN A 304 -14.97 24.81 4.99
C GLN A 304 -14.30 23.54 4.46
N SER A 305 -13.20 23.11 5.08
CA SER A 305 -12.40 21.97 4.65
C SER A 305 -13.19 20.66 4.59
N ASN A 306 -14.19 20.48 5.46
CA ASN A 306 -15.07 19.32 5.45
C ASN A 306 -15.82 19.13 4.13
N MET A 307 -16.10 20.20 3.41
CA MET A 307 -16.81 20.17 2.13
C MET A 307 -16.01 19.45 1.04
N VAL A 308 -14.69 19.52 1.13
CA VAL A 308 -13.78 18.81 0.20
C VAL A 308 -13.95 17.30 0.32
N PHE A 309 -14.13 16.82 1.54
CA PHE A 309 -14.17 15.38 1.84
C PHE A 309 -15.57 14.77 1.87
N TRP A 310 -16.60 15.60 1.68
CA TRP A 310 -17.96 15.11 1.54
C TRP A 310 -18.12 14.32 0.24
N VAL A 311 -18.59 13.08 0.36
CA VAL A 311 -18.86 12.17 -0.75
C VAL A 311 -20.35 12.07 -0.97
N TYR A 312 -20.81 12.58 -2.10
CA TYR A 312 -22.22 12.54 -2.48
C TYR A 312 -22.48 11.35 -3.39
N PRO A 313 -23.40 10.42 -3.04
CA PRO A 313 -23.76 9.32 -3.93
C PRO A 313 -24.53 9.85 -5.16
N GLN A 314 -24.10 9.47 -6.36
CA GLN A 314 -24.77 9.89 -7.60
C GLN A 314 -25.91 8.95 -8.01
N ASN A 315 -25.99 7.78 -7.38
CA ASN A 315 -26.99 6.76 -7.65
C ASN A 315 -27.14 5.78 -6.48
N ASP A 316 -28.17 4.93 -6.52
CA ASP A 316 -28.49 3.95 -5.48
C ASP A 316 -27.36 2.92 -5.24
N ILE A 317 -26.52 2.64 -6.23
CA ILE A 317 -25.40 1.70 -6.10
C ILE A 317 -24.32 2.32 -5.22
N GLU A 318 -23.96 3.57 -5.50
CA GLU A 318 -22.97 4.31 -4.71
C GLU A 318 -23.44 4.52 -3.26
N GLU A 319 -24.73 4.82 -3.07
CA GLU A 319 -25.30 4.92 -1.73
C GLU A 319 -25.16 3.60 -0.95
N ARG A 320 -25.41 2.46 -1.58
CA ARG A 320 -25.22 1.14 -0.95
C ARG A 320 -23.75 0.85 -0.65
N ILE A 321 -22.83 1.24 -1.53
CA ILE A 321 -21.39 1.10 -1.27
C ILE A 321 -21.02 1.94 -0.06
N LEU A 322 -21.42 3.20 -0.03
CA LEU A 322 -21.16 4.12 1.08
C LEU A 322 -21.77 3.60 2.39
N ASP A 323 -23.01 3.14 2.38
CA ASP A 323 -23.65 2.58 3.58
C ASP A 323 -22.93 1.35 4.12
N SER A 324 -22.51 0.44 3.24
CA SER A 324 -21.86 -0.81 3.64
C SER A 324 -20.43 -0.59 4.19
N LEU A 325 -19.80 0.50 3.77
CA LEU A 325 -18.39 0.82 4.08
C LEU A 325 -18.23 2.03 4.98
N SER A 326 -19.30 2.48 5.62
CA SER A 326 -19.27 3.61 6.56
C SER A 326 -19.17 3.15 8.01
N VAL A 327 -18.53 3.98 8.82
CA VAL A 327 -18.50 3.92 10.28
C VAL A 327 -19.15 5.17 10.86
N GLN A 328 -19.56 5.09 12.12
CA GLN A 328 -20.14 6.23 12.86
C GLN A 328 -19.21 6.65 13.99
N PHE A 329 -19.35 7.89 14.45
CA PHE A 329 -18.67 8.36 15.66
C PHE A 329 -18.99 7.44 16.85
N GLY A 330 -18.01 7.22 17.73
CA GLY A 330 -18.09 6.28 18.83
C GLY A 330 -17.85 4.81 18.47
N SER A 331 -17.72 4.48 17.18
CA SER A 331 -17.50 3.08 16.73
C SER A 331 -16.12 2.54 17.09
N ASN A 332 -15.15 3.41 17.40
CA ASN A 332 -13.78 3.05 17.75
C ASN A 332 -13.43 3.35 19.22
N SER A 333 -14.40 3.27 20.13
CA SER A 333 -14.19 3.58 21.56
C SER A 333 -13.09 2.75 22.23
N ALA A 334 -12.81 1.54 21.73
CA ALA A 334 -11.71 0.72 22.21
C ALA A 334 -10.32 1.34 21.99
N PHE A 335 -10.18 2.28 21.08
CA PHE A 335 -8.92 2.99 20.80
C PHE A 335 -8.44 3.80 22.00
N LEU A 336 -9.36 4.41 22.75
CA LEU A 336 -9.09 5.21 23.95
C LEU A 336 -9.37 4.46 25.26
N ALA A 337 -9.68 3.18 25.19
CA ALA A 337 -9.85 2.36 26.39
C ALA A 337 -8.52 2.19 27.13
N ASP A 338 -8.59 2.13 28.47
CA ASP A 338 -7.40 1.90 29.30
C ASP A 338 -6.74 0.56 28.96
N GLY A 339 -5.41 0.58 28.76
CA GLY A 339 -4.62 -0.57 28.40
C GLY A 339 -3.26 -0.22 27.85
N GLU A 340 -2.48 -1.22 27.47
CA GLU A 340 -1.13 -1.07 26.92
C GLU A 340 -1.10 -0.23 25.61
N PHE A 341 -2.20 -0.20 24.90
CA PHE A 341 -2.31 0.48 23.58
C PHE A 341 -3.29 1.66 23.57
N LYS A 342 -3.59 2.25 24.73
CA LYS A 342 -4.48 3.43 24.78
C LYS A 342 -3.97 4.54 23.85
N GLY A 343 -4.79 4.93 22.88
CA GLY A 343 -4.46 5.98 21.91
C GLY A 343 -3.21 5.69 21.07
N SER A 344 -2.76 4.44 20.99
CA SER A 344 -1.57 4.07 20.21
C SER A 344 -1.86 4.02 18.72
N ILE A 345 -0.93 4.55 17.92
CA ILE A 345 -0.94 4.40 16.46
C ILE A 345 -0.94 2.94 16.02
N MET A 346 -0.50 2.03 16.91
CA MET A 346 -0.49 0.59 16.68
C MET A 346 -1.84 -0.08 16.99
N SER A 347 -2.86 0.66 17.43
CA SER A 347 -4.20 0.12 17.64
C SER A 347 -4.94 -0.11 16.33
N GLY A 348 -5.81 -1.11 16.29
CA GLY A 348 -6.56 -1.47 15.08
C GLY A 348 -7.50 -0.35 14.60
N TYR A 349 -7.54 -0.12 13.29
CA TYR A 349 -8.28 0.94 12.65
C TYR A 349 -9.48 0.42 11.86
N ASN A 350 -10.68 0.78 12.30
CA ASN A 350 -11.91 0.43 11.57
C ASN A 350 -11.96 1.04 10.16
N ILE A 351 -11.27 2.18 9.96
CA ILE A 351 -11.22 2.91 8.68
C ILE A 351 -10.54 2.12 7.55
N PHE A 352 -9.68 1.16 7.86
CA PHE A 352 -9.08 0.31 6.83
C PHE A 352 -10.06 -0.68 6.21
N GLU A 353 -11.07 -1.09 7.00
CA GLU A 353 -12.13 -1.99 6.54
C GLU A 353 -13.36 -1.21 6.05
N ARG A 354 -13.56 0.01 6.59
CA ARG A 354 -14.70 0.91 6.31
C ARG A 354 -14.22 2.37 6.24
N PRO A 355 -13.75 2.81 5.07
CA PRO A 355 -13.02 4.07 4.92
C PRO A 355 -13.89 5.34 4.97
N PHE A 356 -15.21 5.20 5.06
CA PHE A 356 -16.12 6.34 5.09
C PHE A 356 -16.65 6.59 6.50
N ILE A 357 -16.86 7.86 6.83
CA ILE A 357 -17.54 8.28 8.06
C ILE A 357 -18.93 8.80 7.67
N LYS A 358 -19.96 8.23 8.30
CA LYS A 358 -21.35 8.69 8.13
C LYS A 358 -21.76 9.55 9.30
N ASP A 359 -22.15 10.78 9.00
CA ASP A 359 -22.73 11.73 9.96
C ASP A 359 -24.08 12.24 9.45
N GLY A 360 -25.15 11.82 10.11
CA GLY A 360 -26.52 12.03 9.62
C GLY A 360 -26.74 11.34 8.27
N ASP A 361 -27.07 12.13 7.26
CA ASP A 361 -27.27 11.74 5.87
C ASP A 361 -26.05 11.95 4.97
N LYS A 362 -24.93 12.40 5.53
CA LYS A 362 -23.71 12.72 4.80
C LYS A 362 -22.63 11.66 5.00
N TYR A 363 -21.84 11.45 3.95
CA TYR A 363 -20.68 10.55 3.96
C TYR A 363 -19.42 11.37 3.74
N TYR A 364 -18.36 11.06 4.46
CA TYR A 364 -17.06 11.73 4.36
C TYR A 364 -15.95 10.72 4.13
N CYS A 365 -14.98 11.11 3.29
CA CYS A 365 -13.75 10.37 3.06
C CYS A 365 -12.56 11.30 3.24
N PHE A 366 -12.01 11.36 4.45
CA PHE A 366 -10.89 12.27 4.78
C PHE A 366 -9.54 11.78 4.27
N THR A 367 -9.46 10.52 3.87
CA THR A 367 -8.25 9.87 3.37
C THR A 367 -8.58 9.06 2.12
N PRO A 368 -8.72 9.70 0.94
CA PRO A 368 -9.17 9.04 -0.28
C PRO A 368 -8.24 7.93 -0.76
N MET A 369 -6.98 7.90 -0.27
CA MET A 369 -6.03 6.84 -0.59
C MET A 369 -6.31 5.53 0.16
N ILE A 370 -6.97 5.57 1.34
CA ILE A 370 -7.26 4.36 2.13
C ILE A 370 -8.07 3.31 1.36
N PRO A 371 -9.16 3.64 0.62
CA PRO A 371 -9.87 2.66 -0.18
C PRO A 371 -8.99 1.92 -1.18
N HIS A 372 -8.08 2.62 -1.85
CA HIS A 372 -7.16 2.03 -2.82
C HIS A 372 -6.14 1.10 -2.18
N ARG A 373 -5.56 1.52 -1.07
CA ARG A 373 -4.52 0.74 -0.37
C ARG A 373 -5.06 -0.48 0.34
N ASN A 374 -6.34 -0.47 0.70
CA ASN A 374 -7.00 -1.54 1.44
C ASN A 374 -8.03 -2.32 0.61
N LEU A 375 -7.94 -2.29 -0.72
CA LEU A 375 -8.87 -2.97 -1.63
C LEU A 375 -9.11 -4.43 -1.26
N PHE A 376 -8.02 -5.19 -1.04
CA PHE A 376 -8.08 -6.61 -0.69
C PHE A 376 -8.76 -6.81 0.67
N LEU A 377 -8.35 -6.03 1.68
CA LEU A 377 -8.90 -6.09 3.02
C LEU A 377 -10.40 -5.75 3.01
N ILE A 378 -10.80 -4.68 2.34
CA ILE A 378 -12.20 -4.25 2.24
C ILE A 378 -13.05 -5.35 1.59
N ALA A 379 -12.63 -5.85 0.44
CA ALA A 379 -13.36 -6.89 -0.28
C ALA A 379 -13.44 -8.19 0.55
N GLU A 380 -12.33 -8.65 1.12
CA GLU A 380 -12.31 -9.85 1.95
C GLU A 380 -13.21 -9.71 3.18
N LYS A 381 -13.18 -8.57 3.87
CA LYS A 381 -14.03 -8.30 5.05
C LYS A 381 -15.51 -8.25 4.71
N LEU A 382 -15.89 -7.70 3.58
CA LEU A 382 -17.26 -7.80 3.07
C LEU A 382 -17.65 -9.27 2.83
N MET A 383 -16.79 -10.04 2.18
CA MET A 383 -17.05 -11.46 1.92
C MET A 383 -17.17 -12.28 3.21
N MET A 384 -16.36 -11.98 4.23
CA MET A 384 -16.38 -12.63 5.55
C MET A 384 -17.71 -12.42 6.30
N GLN A 385 -18.52 -11.41 5.96
CA GLN A 385 -19.85 -11.25 6.54
C GLN A 385 -20.76 -12.45 6.22
N ASN A 386 -20.46 -13.19 5.15
CA ASN A 386 -21.05 -14.50 4.89
C ASN A 386 -19.98 -15.59 5.05
N ASN A 387 -19.75 -16.00 6.28
CA ASN A 387 -18.68 -16.95 6.62
C ASN A 387 -18.80 -18.29 5.84
N ALA A 388 -20.00 -18.75 5.55
CA ALA A 388 -20.18 -20.00 4.80
C ALA A 388 -19.67 -19.88 3.35
N TYR A 389 -19.94 -18.75 2.70
CA TYR A 389 -19.43 -18.47 1.36
C TYR A 389 -17.90 -18.29 1.40
N TYR A 390 -17.41 -17.45 2.31
CA TYR A 390 -16.00 -17.15 2.48
C TYR A 390 -15.16 -18.43 2.68
N GLN A 391 -15.54 -19.27 3.64
CA GLN A 391 -14.86 -20.54 3.93
C GLN A 391 -14.86 -21.48 2.73
N LYS A 392 -15.98 -21.59 2.01
CA LYS A 392 -16.14 -22.56 0.93
C LYS A 392 -15.43 -22.16 -0.36
N TYR A 393 -15.49 -20.88 -0.74
CA TYR A 393 -15.12 -20.43 -2.09
C TYR A 393 -13.86 -19.56 -2.12
N PHE A 394 -13.44 -19.00 -1.00
CA PHE A 394 -12.30 -18.10 -0.96
C PHE A 394 -11.14 -18.63 -0.10
N GLN A 395 -11.41 -19.19 1.07
CA GLN A 395 -10.37 -19.63 2.00
C GLN A 395 -9.94 -21.09 1.79
N GLN A 396 -10.82 -21.98 1.33
CA GLN A 396 -10.47 -23.40 1.12
C GLN A 396 -9.89 -23.62 -0.28
N ASN A 397 -8.76 -24.35 -0.37
CA ASN A 397 -8.05 -24.68 -1.61
C ASN A 397 -8.81 -25.68 -2.52
N ASN A 398 -10.13 -25.71 -2.48
CA ASN A 398 -10.95 -26.62 -3.26
C ASN A 398 -11.65 -25.94 -4.45
N ASP A 399 -11.54 -24.61 -4.54
CA ASP A 399 -12.12 -23.83 -5.63
C ASP A 399 -11.02 -23.12 -6.41
N VAL A 400 -11.11 -23.16 -7.73
CA VAL A 400 -10.15 -22.51 -8.65
C VAL A 400 -10.06 -20.99 -8.44
N ASN A 401 -11.07 -20.38 -7.83
CA ASN A 401 -11.14 -18.97 -7.50
C ASN A 401 -10.79 -18.68 -6.03
N SER A 402 -10.40 -19.71 -5.25
CA SER A 402 -9.91 -19.46 -3.90
C SER A 402 -8.60 -18.65 -3.95
N ARG A 403 -8.33 -17.90 -2.89
CA ARG A 403 -7.16 -17.01 -2.81
C ARG A 403 -5.85 -17.76 -3.08
N ASP A 404 -5.64 -18.88 -2.40
CA ASP A 404 -4.39 -19.63 -2.48
C ASP A 404 -4.18 -20.22 -3.88
N GLU A 405 -5.20 -20.87 -4.47
CA GLU A 405 -5.15 -21.40 -5.83
C GLU A 405 -4.93 -20.30 -6.89
N TYR A 406 -5.54 -19.14 -6.67
CA TYR A 406 -5.34 -17.98 -7.55
C TYR A 406 -3.88 -17.51 -7.50
N ILE A 407 -3.31 -17.31 -6.29
CA ILE A 407 -1.97 -16.75 -6.13
C ILE A 407 -0.91 -17.72 -6.65
N GLU A 408 -1.01 -19.02 -6.35
CA GLU A 408 -0.11 -20.04 -6.92
C GLU A 408 -0.14 -20.03 -8.46
N ARG A 409 -1.32 -19.98 -9.04
CA ARG A 409 -1.49 -19.88 -10.49
C ARG A 409 -0.93 -18.57 -11.05
N LYS A 410 -1.11 -17.44 -10.35
CA LYS A 410 -0.56 -16.14 -10.76
C LYS A 410 0.96 -16.15 -10.75
N VAL A 411 1.59 -16.64 -9.69
CA VAL A 411 3.05 -16.80 -9.59
C VAL A 411 3.59 -17.65 -10.74
N LYS A 412 2.98 -18.81 -10.99
CA LYS A 412 3.38 -19.66 -12.12
C LYS A 412 3.28 -18.93 -13.45
N ASN A 413 2.19 -18.19 -13.69
CA ASN A 413 1.98 -17.48 -14.94
C ASN A 413 3.00 -16.33 -15.11
N ILE A 414 3.34 -15.61 -14.05
CA ILE A 414 4.39 -14.60 -14.06
C ILE A 414 5.73 -15.24 -14.39
N MET A 415 6.12 -16.29 -13.68
CA MET A 415 7.39 -17.01 -13.97
C MET A 415 7.45 -17.51 -15.41
N GLN A 416 6.35 -18.03 -15.95
CA GLN A 416 6.28 -18.53 -17.33
C GLN A 416 6.34 -17.40 -18.37
N SER A 417 5.91 -16.19 -18.04
CA SER A 417 5.84 -15.05 -18.98
C SER A 417 7.22 -14.56 -19.41
N PHE A 418 8.18 -14.50 -18.49
CA PHE A 418 9.54 -14.02 -18.77
C PHE A 418 10.58 -15.15 -18.88
N LEU A 419 10.29 -16.35 -18.36
CA LEU A 419 11.16 -17.53 -18.45
C LEU A 419 10.60 -18.56 -19.45
N SER A 420 10.49 -18.18 -20.72
CA SER A 420 9.87 -19.01 -21.77
C SER A 420 10.54 -20.35 -22.00
N ASN A 421 11.82 -20.49 -21.65
CA ASN A 421 12.60 -21.72 -21.79
C ASN A 421 12.49 -22.67 -20.58
N VAL A 422 11.83 -22.25 -19.51
CA VAL A 422 11.60 -23.04 -18.29
C VAL A 422 10.22 -23.68 -18.37
N GLN A 423 10.12 -24.96 -18.03
CA GLN A 423 8.84 -25.64 -17.88
C GLN A 423 8.43 -25.65 -16.43
N PHE A 424 7.27 -25.04 -16.11
CA PHE A 424 6.73 -24.95 -14.76
C PHE A 424 5.57 -25.92 -14.55
N TYR A 425 5.64 -26.66 -13.44
CA TYR A 425 4.65 -27.66 -13.01
C TYR A 425 4.12 -27.29 -11.64
N SER A 426 2.79 -27.26 -11.46
CA SER A 426 2.15 -26.96 -10.19
C SER A 426 1.83 -28.22 -9.40
N SER A 427 1.71 -28.10 -8.07
CA SER A 427 1.25 -29.15 -7.16
C SER A 427 1.98 -30.45 -7.36
N VAL A 428 3.31 -30.43 -7.29
CA VAL A 428 4.14 -31.60 -7.52
C VAL A 428 4.47 -32.32 -6.21
N ASN A 429 4.24 -33.61 -6.19
CA ASN A 429 4.41 -34.47 -5.01
C ASN A 429 5.71 -35.27 -5.06
N TYR A 430 6.28 -35.52 -3.91
CA TYR A 430 7.44 -36.40 -3.74
C TYR A 430 7.35 -37.15 -2.40
N SER A 431 8.23 -38.16 -2.21
CA SER A 431 8.25 -38.94 -0.98
C SER A 431 9.58 -38.76 -0.27
N ILE A 432 9.57 -38.39 0.99
CA ILE A 432 10.76 -38.21 1.83
C ILE A 432 10.58 -38.94 3.15
N THR A 433 11.68 -39.52 3.67
CA THR A 433 11.70 -40.12 5.02
C THR A 433 12.27 -39.14 6.02
N GLU A 434 11.44 -38.70 6.96
CA GLU A 434 11.81 -37.81 8.06
C GLU A 434 11.52 -38.51 9.39
N GLY A 435 12.54 -38.64 10.26
CA GLY A 435 12.39 -39.30 11.56
C GLY A 435 11.93 -40.76 11.46
N GLY A 436 12.23 -41.44 10.37
CA GLY A 436 11.78 -42.83 10.12
C GLY A 436 10.36 -42.96 9.58
N ILE A 437 9.66 -41.84 9.35
CA ILE A 437 8.30 -41.81 8.79
C ILE A 437 8.36 -41.34 7.35
N ILE A 438 7.68 -42.05 6.44
CA ILE A 438 7.51 -41.62 5.06
C ILE A 438 6.42 -40.55 5.03
N LYS A 439 6.79 -39.38 4.49
CA LYS A 439 5.89 -38.27 4.23
C LYS A 439 5.77 -38.05 2.73
N HIS A 440 4.63 -37.51 2.31
CA HIS A 440 4.32 -37.18 0.92
C HIS A 440 4.03 -35.68 0.82
N PRO A 441 5.07 -34.82 0.94
CA PRO A 441 4.86 -33.39 0.79
C PRO A 441 4.57 -33.01 -0.65
N GLU A 442 3.88 -31.91 -0.81
CA GLU A 442 3.67 -31.19 -2.06
C GLU A 442 4.65 -30.02 -2.14
N LEU A 443 5.09 -29.71 -3.34
CA LEU A 443 5.80 -28.49 -3.73
C LEU A 443 4.86 -27.71 -4.64
N ASP A 444 4.65 -26.45 -4.36
CA ASP A 444 3.67 -25.62 -5.04
C ASP A 444 4.02 -25.49 -6.53
N ILE A 445 5.27 -25.13 -6.86
CA ILE A 445 5.71 -24.98 -8.25
C ILE A 445 7.14 -25.53 -8.43
N LEU A 446 7.33 -26.40 -9.42
CA LEU A 446 8.62 -26.91 -9.88
C LEU A 446 8.94 -26.34 -11.26
N GLY A 447 10.05 -25.61 -11.41
CA GLY A 447 10.57 -25.16 -12.68
C GLY A 447 11.78 -25.99 -13.14
N ILE A 448 11.80 -26.41 -14.38
CA ILE A 448 12.90 -27.20 -14.96
C ILE A 448 13.32 -26.58 -16.29
N SER A 449 14.61 -26.31 -16.43
CA SER A 449 15.23 -25.89 -17.69
C SER A 449 16.50 -26.67 -18.00
N ASP A 450 17.13 -26.35 -19.11
CA ASP A 450 18.46 -26.88 -19.44
C ASP A 450 19.58 -26.30 -18.55
N LYS A 451 19.31 -25.18 -17.85
CA LYS A 451 20.30 -24.46 -17.05
C LYS A 451 20.14 -24.69 -15.56
N ALA A 452 18.90 -24.80 -15.05
CA ALA A 452 18.63 -24.82 -13.63
C ALA A 452 17.34 -25.58 -13.26
N THR A 453 17.20 -25.86 -11.98
CA THR A 453 15.95 -26.31 -11.34
C THR A 453 15.49 -25.24 -10.36
N TYR A 454 14.22 -24.87 -10.41
CA TYR A 454 13.60 -23.87 -9.54
C TYR A 454 12.60 -24.54 -8.60
N ILE A 455 12.82 -24.40 -7.31
CA ILE A 455 11.97 -24.89 -6.23
C ILE A 455 11.23 -23.68 -5.67
N ILE A 456 9.91 -23.57 -5.92
CA ILE A 456 9.14 -22.38 -5.60
C ILE A 456 8.01 -22.77 -4.64
N GLU A 457 7.95 -22.10 -3.49
CA GLU A 457 6.88 -22.19 -2.51
C GLU A 457 6.15 -20.86 -2.43
N VAL A 458 4.84 -20.90 -2.37
CA VAL A 458 3.96 -19.73 -2.41
C VAL A 458 3.17 -19.63 -1.11
N LYS A 459 3.08 -18.45 -0.52
CA LYS A 459 2.30 -18.18 0.68
C LYS A 459 1.35 -17.02 0.45
N ALA A 460 0.09 -17.38 0.35
CA ALA A 460 -1.00 -16.47 0.03
C ALA A 460 -1.57 -15.70 1.24
N HIS A 461 -1.07 -15.97 2.45
CA HIS A 461 -1.61 -15.34 3.65
C HIS A 461 -1.25 -13.87 3.72
N GLU A 462 -2.27 -13.03 3.88
CA GLU A 462 -2.10 -11.64 4.25
C GLU A 462 -2.04 -11.52 5.79
N LEU A 463 -1.21 -10.62 6.30
CA LEU A 463 -1.26 -10.24 7.70
C LEU A 463 -2.53 -9.42 7.94
N SER A 464 -3.42 -9.91 8.79
CA SER A 464 -4.50 -9.05 9.25
C SER A 464 -3.90 -7.85 9.99
N TYR A 465 -4.58 -6.70 9.98
CA TYR A 465 -4.10 -5.53 10.71
C TYR A 465 -3.85 -5.83 12.20
N LYS A 466 -4.67 -6.67 12.82
CA LYS A 466 -4.48 -7.14 14.20
C LYS A 466 -3.16 -7.89 14.40
N ASP A 467 -2.73 -8.65 13.42
CA ASP A 467 -1.44 -9.35 13.45
C ASP A 467 -0.27 -8.38 13.27
N LYS A 468 -0.46 -7.29 12.52
CA LYS A 468 0.55 -6.24 12.36
C LYS A 468 0.78 -5.43 13.65
N VAL A 469 -0.25 -5.20 14.42
CA VAL A 469 -0.20 -4.42 15.68
C VAL A 469 0.36 -5.23 16.84
N GLY A 470 0.08 -6.53 16.90
CA GLY A 470 0.60 -7.40 17.95
C GLY A 470 1.92 -8.04 17.53
N LEU A 471 3.05 -7.66 18.18
CA LEU A 471 4.38 -8.22 17.88
C LEU A 471 4.38 -9.75 17.79
N LYS A 472 3.72 -10.42 18.72
CA LYS A 472 3.64 -11.88 18.71
C LYS A 472 2.88 -12.38 17.48
N GLY A 473 1.76 -11.78 17.15
CA GLY A 473 0.96 -12.13 15.98
C GLY A 473 1.75 -11.92 14.68
N ALA A 474 2.44 -10.80 14.55
CA ALA A 474 3.29 -10.49 13.40
C ALA A 474 4.44 -11.50 13.24
N LYS A 475 5.14 -11.84 14.35
CA LYS A 475 6.19 -12.88 14.33
C LYS A 475 5.65 -14.27 13.99
N ASP A 476 4.53 -14.67 14.57
CA ASP A 476 3.90 -15.96 14.29
C ASP A 476 3.48 -16.06 12.82
N LYS A 477 2.98 -14.99 12.25
CA LYS A 477 2.64 -14.89 10.81
C LYS A 477 3.87 -14.91 9.92
N PHE A 478 4.90 -14.14 10.25
CA PHE A 478 6.17 -14.19 9.54
C PHE A 478 6.74 -15.61 9.54
N CYS A 479 6.70 -16.30 10.68
CA CYS A 479 7.14 -17.68 10.80
C CYS A 479 6.27 -18.64 9.96
N SER A 480 4.95 -18.48 9.97
CA SER A 480 4.04 -19.35 9.23
C SER A 480 4.03 -19.11 7.72
N SER A 481 4.47 -17.94 7.27
CA SER A 481 4.59 -17.59 5.86
C SER A 481 6.04 -17.76 5.37
N VAL A 482 6.89 -16.79 5.65
CA VAL A 482 8.27 -16.70 5.11
C VAL A 482 9.13 -17.89 5.56
N VAL A 483 9.20 -18.13 6.87
CA VAL A 483 10.08 -19.18 7.42
C VAL A 483 9.60 -20.58 7.00
N GLU A 484 8.30 -20.78 6.96
CA GLU A 484 7.72 -22.05 6.52
C GLU A 484 7.97 -22.30 5.03
N ALA A 485 7.83 -21.29 4.14
CA ALA A 485 8.17 -21.41 2.73
C ALA A 485 9.66 -21.80 2.55
N CYS A 486 10.57 -21.09 3.23
CA CYS A 486 11.99 -21.44 3.22
C CYS A 486 12.25 -22.87 3.70
N ARG A 487 11.56 -23.31 4.75
CA ARG A 487 11.66 -24.68 5.28
C ARG A 487 11.19 -25.71 4.24
N GLN A 488 10.10 -25.43 3.54
CA GLN A 488 9.53 -26.29 2.52
C GLN A 488 10.48 -26.37 1.30
N CYS A 489 11.00 -25.23 0.83
CA CYS A 489 12.04 -25.21 -0.22
C CYS A 489 13.25 -26.07 0.16
N CYS A 490 13.80 -25.88 1.36
CA CYS A 490 14.95 -26.65 1.84
C CYS A 490 14.66 -28.14 1.98
N ARG A 491 13.42 -28.51 2.33
CA ARG A 491 12.99 -29.92 2.38
C ARG A 491 13.01 -30.56 0.98
N SER A 492 12.51 -29.84 -0.03
CA SER A 492 12.51 -30.30 -1.42
C SER A 492 13.94 -30.46 -1.97
N VAL A 493 14.83 -29.50 -1.66
CA VAL A 493 16.27 -29.61 -2.01
C VAL A 493 16.92 -30.81 -1.31
N THR A 494 16.67 -31.00 -0.02
CA THR A 494 17.17 -32.15 0.75
C THR A 494 16.72 -33.49 0.12
N PHE A 495 15.48 -33.58 -0.36
CA PHE A 495 14.99 -34.73 -1.09
C PHE A 495 15.80 -34.97 -2.38
N ILE A 496 16.02 -33.92 -3.16
CA ILE A 496 16.81 -34.02 -4.42
C ILE A 496 18.22 -34.49 -4.10
N GLU A 497 18.90 -33.92 -3.12
CA GLU A 497 20.28 -34.26 -2.78
C GLU A 497 20.45 -35.71 -2.28
N LYS A 498 19.55 -36.17 -1.39
CA LYS A 498 19.61 -37.50 -0.78
C LYS A 498 19.13 -38.63 -1.69
N SER A 499 18.26 -38.34 -2.66
CA SER A 499 17.73 -39.34 -3.58
C SER A 499 18.76 -39.69 -4.64
N LYS A 500 18.91 -40.99 -4.96
CA LYS A 500 19.76 -41.43 -6.11
C LYS A 500 19.20 -40.93 -7.42
N SER A 501 17.89 -40.98 -7.59
CA SER A 501 17.15 -40.53 -8.76
C SER A 501 15.94 -39.77 -8.25
N PRO A 502 16.06 -38.46 -8.02
CA PRO A 502 14.94 -37.66 -7.51
C PRO A 502 13.85 -37.51 -8.58
N VAL A 503 12.64 -37.93 -8.23
CA VAL A 503 11.47 -37.89 -9.12
C VAL A 503 10.34 -37.17 -8.37
N PHE A 504 9.83 -36.15 -8.99
CA PHE A 504 8.59 -35.50 -8.63
C PHE A 504 7.45 -36.01 -9.51
N SER A 505 6.24 -35.99 -8.98
CA SER A 505 5.04 -36.44 -9.71
C SER A 505 3.92 -35.42 -9.60
N SER A 506 3.18 -35.22 -10.67
CA SER A 506 1.96 -34.39 -10.69
C SER A 506 0.88 -35.06 -11.53
N LYS A 507 -0.27 -34.40 -11.68
CA LYS A 507 -1.36 -34.85 -12.56
C LYS A 507 -0.93 -35.01 -14.04
N VAL A 508 0.12 -34.30 -14.47
CA VAL A 508 0.58 -34.30 -15.86
C VAL A 508 1.75 -35.28 -16.11
N GLY A 509 2.32 -35.91 -15.07
CA GLY A 509 3.37 -36.90 -15.23
C GLY A 509 4.42 -36.93 -14.12
N GLN A 510 5.54 -37.58 -14.40
CA GLN A 510 6.70 -37.67 -13.52
C GLN A 510 7.88 -36.91 -14.11
N PHE A 511 8.65 -36.26 -13.25
CA PHE A 511 9.75 -35.37 -13.61
C PHE A 511 11.00 -35.79 -12.85
N SER A 512 12.05 -36.18 -13.56
CA SER A 512 13.36 -36.48 -13.00
C SER A 512 14.22 -35.22 -12.95
N ILE A 513 14.89 -34.98 -11.84
CA ILE A 513 15.76 -33.82 -11.65
C ILE A 513 17.21 -34.20 -11.95
N ASP A 514 17.84 -33.39 -12.79
CA ASP A 514 19.27 -33.47 -13.06
C ASP A 514 20.06 -32.77 -11.95
N LYS A 515 20.68 -33.54 -11.07
CA LYS A 515 21.44 -33.06 -9.92
C LYS A 515 22.73 -32.31 -10.28
N SER A 516 23.15 -32.35 -11.54
CA SER A 516 24.34 -31.61 -11.99
C SER A 516 24.05 -30.12 -12.22
N LYS A 517 22.77 -29.76 -12.31
CA LYS A 517 22.32 -28.37 -12.50
C LYS A 517 22.15 -27.66 -11.17
N PRO A 518 22.39 -26.36 -11.14
CA PRO A 518 22.10 -25.55 -9.95
C PRO A 518 20.61 -25.59 -9.59
N ILE A 519 20.32 -25.55 -8.29
CA ILE A 519 18.97 -25.51 -7.74
C ILE A 519 18.78 -24.18 -7.05
N TYR A 520 17.74 -23.44 -7.45
CA TYR A 520 17.36 -22.16 -6.84
C TYR A 520 16.09 -22.34 -6.02
N LYS A 521 16.12 -21.81 -4.81
CA LYS A 521 15.00 -21.78 -3.88
C LYS A 521 14.33 -20.41 -3.95
N ILE A 522 13.04 -20.40 -4.17
CA ILE A 522 12.24 -19.17 -4.27
C ILE A 522 11.03 -19.29 -3.35
N ALA A 523 10.84 -18.31 -2.48
CA ALA A 523 9.67 -18.19 -1.62
C ALA A 523 8.91 -16.93 -2.01
N VAL A 524 7.70 -17.11 -2.53
CA VAL A 524 6.85 -15.98 -2.91
C VAL A 524 5.78 -15.77 -1.85
N THR A 525 5.69 -14.55 -1.32
CA THR A 525 4.65 -14.15 -0.37
C THR A 525 3.66 -13.20 -1.04
N PHE A 526 2.40 -13.22 -0.62
CA PHE A 526 1.45 -12.22 -1.09
C PHE A 526 1.79 -10.84 -0.54
N GLN A 527 2.16 -10.79 0.72
CA GLN A 527 2.48 -9.55 1.43
C GLN A 527 3.95 -9.16 1.25
N HIS A 528 4.18 -7.86 1.23
CA HIS A 528 5.50 -7.24 1.18
C HIS A 528 6.22 -7.32 2.55
N HIS A 529 7.47 -7.79 2.55
CA HIS A 529 8.32 -7.95 3.74
C HIS A 529 9.74 -7.38 3.57
N SER A 530 10.00 -6.59 2.54
CA SER A 530 11.37 -6.23 2.11
C SER A 530 12.22 -5.62 3.21
N ALA A 531 11.71 -4.72 4.03
CA ALA A 531 12.48 -4.12 5.12
C ALA A 531 13.01 -5.15 6.13
N LEU A 532 12.24 -6.21 6.41
CA LEU A 532 12.68 -7.34 7.24
C LEU A 532 13.66 -8.23 6.48
N LEU A 533 13.35 -8.57 5.24
CA LEU A 533 14.13 -9.51 4.43
C LEU A 533 15.52 -8.95 4.09
N GLY A 534 15.63 -7.64 3.95
CA GLY A 534 16.90 -6.96 3.78
C GLY A 534 17.82 -7.00 5.01
N GLN A 535 17.35 -7.50 6.15
CA GLN A 535 18.08 -7.62 7.41
C GLN A 535 18.32 -9.10 7.80
N MET A 536 18.62 -9.95 6.83
CA MET A 536 18.68 -11.40 7.00
C MET A 536 19.60 -11.85 8.16
N ASP A 537 20.74 -11.19 8.36
CA ASP A 537 21.66 -11.50 9.46
C ASP A 537 21.04 -11.23 10.84
N VAL A 538 20.28 -10.16 10.94
CA VAL A 538 19.57 -9.80 12.19
C VAL A 538 18.48 -10.83 12.48
N LEU A 539 17.72 -11.23 11.46
CA LEU A 539 16.69 -12.28 11.58
C LEU A 539 17.27 -13.62 12.04
N VAL A 540 18.48 -13.97 11.54
CA VAL A 540 19.17 -15.19 11.96
C VAL A 540 19.68 -15.06 13.40
N LYS A 541 20.30 -13.93 13.78
CA LYS A 541 20.74 -13.67 15.16
C LYS A 541 19.59 -13.68 16.17
N ALA A 542 18.45 -13.12 15.78
CA ALA A 542 17.21 -13.14 16.57
C ALA A 542 16.54 -14.53 16.65
N GLY A 543 17.04 -15.53 15.92
CA GLY A 543 16.51 -16.90 15.92
C GLY A 543 15.23 -17.08 15.12
N LEU A 544 14.78 -16.07 14.38
CA LEU A 544 13.60 -16.14 13.51
C LEU A 544 13.89 -16.88 12.21
N MET A 545 15.09 -16.74 11.66
CA MET A 545 15.52 -17.40 10.44
C MET A 545 16.69 -18.36 10.74
N LYS A 546 16.92 -19.31 9.85
CA LYS A 546 18.09 -20.21 9.92
C LYS A 546 19.12 -19.81 8.87
N GLU A 547 20.40 -20.03 9.17
CA GLU A 547 21.51 -19.74 8.24
C GLU A 547 21.29 -20.36 6.84
N GLN A 548 20.79 -21.61 6.78
CA GLN A 548 20.49 -22.31 5.53
C GLN A 548 19.36 -21.72 4.70
N TYR A 549 18.64 -20.70 5.20
CA TYR A 549 17.58 -20.03 4.46
C TYR A 549 18.08 -18.79 3.70
N LYS A 550 19.29 -18.30 4.00
CA LYS A 550 19.88 -17.12 3.37
C LYS A 550 20.04 -17.22 1.84
N ASP A 551 20.14 -18.41 1.31
CA ASP A 551 20.24 -18.68 -0.13
C ASP A 551 18.87 -18.88 -0.80
N THR A 552 17.77 -18.64 -0.07
CA THR A 552 16.42 -18.62 -0.64
C THR A 552 16.10 -17.18 -1.04
N TRP A 553 15.72 -16.98 -2.29
CA TRP A 553 15.17 -15.71 -2.73
C TRP A 553 13.74 -15.60 -2.21
N ILE A 554 13.48 -14.61 -1.37
CA ILE A 554 12.17 -14.37 -0.77
C ILE A 554 11.65 -13.05 -1.33
N ILE A 555 10.49 -13.09 -1.97
CA ILE A 555 9.96 -11.94 -2.71
C ILE A 555 8.44 -11.85 -2.56
N SER A 556 7.88 -10.63 -2.58
CA SER A 556 6.44 -10.44 -2.67
C SER A 556 5.92 -10.73 -4.08
N LEU A 557 4.62 -11.03 -4.21
CA LEU A 557 3.97 -11.19 -5.50
C LEU A 557 4.13 -9.94 -6.37
N PHE A 558 3.97 -8.76 -5.78
CA PHE A 558 4.03 -7.50 -6.50
C PHE A 558 5.44 -7.13 -6.94
N ASP A 559 6.45 -7.36 -6.10
CA ASP A 559 7.84 -7.20 -6.50
C ASP A 559 8.23 -8.21 -7.60
N LEU A 560 7.71 -9.45 -7.53
CA LEU A 560 7.91 -10.45 -8.59
C LEU A 560 7.30 -9.99 -9.93
N MET A 561 6.15 -9.32 -9.91
CA MET A 561 5.56 -8.70 -11.11
C MET A 561 6.52 -7.63 -11.66
N ALA A 562 7.01 -6.73 -10.81
CA ALA A 562 7.99 -5.73 -11.22
C ALA A 562 9.28 -6.37 -11.77
N VAL A 563 9.85 -7.37 -11.10
CA VAL A 563 11.03 -8.09 -11.59
C VAL A 563 10.76 -8.70 -12.97
N SER A 564 9.57 -9.26 -13.19
CA SER A 564 9.21 -9.89 -14.48
C SER A 564 9.10 -8.90 -15.64
N ASP A 565 8.85 -7.61 -15.36
CA ASP A 565 8.76 -6.58 -16.39
C ASP A 565 10.15 -6.09 -16.86
N PHE A 566 11.18 -6.23 -16.02
CA PHE A 566 12.53 -5.73 -16.30
C PHE A 566 13.54 -6.82 -16.68
N ILE A 567 13.32 -8.07 -16.28
CA ILE A 567 14.19 -9.21 -16.61
C ILE A 567 13.65 -9.92 -17.84
N GLU A 568 14.46 -9.96 -18.93
CA GLU A 568 14.02 -10.43 -20.24
C GLU A 568 14.42 -11.90 -20.56
N SER A 569 15.30 -12.52 -19.76
CA SER A 569 15.83 -13.84 -20.07
C SER A 569 16.19 -14.66 -18.84
N GLU A 570 16.24 -16.00 -19.01
CA GLU A 570 16.70 -16.90 -17.95
C GLU A 570 18.15 -16.61 -17.51
N ASP A 571 19.05 -16.22 -18.44
CA ASP A 571 20.44 -15.90 -18.09
C ASP A 571 20.51 -14.65 -17.19
N GLU A 572 19.71 -13.66 -17.48
CA GLU A 572 19.62 -12.45 -16.67
C GLU A 572 18.99 -12.74 -15.31
N PHE A 573 17.94 -13.58 -15.28
CA PHE A 573 17.32 -14.02 -14.03
C PHE A 573 18.29 -14.79 -13.15
N LEU A 574 19.04 -15.75 -13.72
CA LEU A 574 20.07 -16.48 -12.98
C LEU A 574 21.16 -15.55 -12.43
N ALA A 575 21.59 -14.56 -13.21
CA ALA A 575 22.55 -13.55 -12.75
C ALA A 575 21.97 -12.71 -11.60
N TYR A 576 20.68 -12.37 -11.64
CA TYR A 576 19.99 -11.67 -10.57
C TYR A 576 19.92 -12.51 -9.28
N LEU A 577 19.53 -13.79 -9.38
CA LEU A 577 19.49 -14.70 -8.23
C LEU A 577 20.87 -14.92 -7.61
N GLU A 578 21.92 -15.04 -8.41
CA GLU A 578 23.29 -15.17 -7.90
C GLU A 578 23.76 -13.88 -7.23
N MET A 579 23.37 -12.71 -7.73
CA MET A 579 23.65 -11.44 -7.08
C MET A 579 22.93 -11.35 -5.75
N HIS A 580 21.66 -11.71 -5.68
CA HIS A 580 20.88 -11.72 -4.45
C HIS A 580 21.48 -12.61 -3.37
N LYS A 581 21.91 -13.82 -3.77
CA LYS A 581 22.63 -14.75 -2.90
C LYS A 581 23.97 -14.14 -2.40
N MET A 582 24.69 -13.42 -3.27
CA MET A 582 25.91 -12.71 -2.86
C MET A 582 25.62 -11.60 -1.85
N VAL A 583 24.56 -10.84 -2.00
CA VAL A 583 24.14 -9.81 -1.06
C VAL A 583 23.92 -10.41 0.32
N ASN A 584 23.15 -11.49 0.41
CA ASN A 584 22.85 -12.16 1.68
C ASN A 584 24.08 -12.83 2.32
N THR A 585 25.00 -13.38 1.51
CA THR A 585 26.23 -14.04 2.02
C THR A 585 27.33 -13.07 2.43
N ASN A 586 27.35 -11.87 1.87
CA ASN A 586 28.33 -10.83 2.23
C ASN A 586 27.83 -9.85 3.30
N HIS A 587 26.78 -10.23 4.02
CA HIS A 587 26.22 -9.43 5.12
C HIS A 587 25.80 -8.02 4.69
N CYS A 588 25.33 -7.89 3.46
CA CYS A 588 24.77 -6.64 2.97
C CYS A 588 23.32 -6.49 3.46
N THR A 589 22.90 -5.24 3.64
CA THR A 589 21.52 -4.91 4.01
C THR A 589 20.87 -4.04 2.94
N TYR A 590 19.55 -4.13 2.82
CA TYR A 590 18.75 -3.31 1.91
C TYR A 590 17.37 -3.05 2.53
N CYS A 591 16.66 -2.06 2.06
CA CYS A 591 15.32 -1.73 2.55
C CYS A 591 14.21 -2.24 1.62
N ASP A 592 14.50 -2.32 0.32
CA ASP A 592 13.53 -2.70 -0.70
C ASP A 592 14.15 -3.63 -1.75
N GLU A 593 13.36 -4.61 -2.22
CA GLU A 593 13.76 -5.51 -3.32
C GLU A 593 13.99 -4.74 -4.62
N LEU A 594 13.20 -3.69 -4.86
CA LEU A 594 13.33 -2.84 -6.05
C LEU A 594 14.62 -2.04 -6.06
N ASP A 595 15.20 -1.71 -4.89
CA ASP A 595 16.54 -1.15 -4.79
C ASP A 595 17.58 -2.10 -5.35
N LEU A 596 17.48 -3.40 -5.01
CA LEU A 596 18.36 -4.43 -5.55
C LEU A 596 18.19 -4.58 -7.06
N LEU A 597 16.95 -4.62 -7.53
CA LEU A 597 16.65 -4.71 -8.96
C LEU A 597 17.24 -3.52 -9.72
N GLY A 598 17.02 -2.30 -9.28
CA GLY A 598 17.56 -1.10 -9.92
C GLY A 598 19.08 -1.07 -9.92
N GLN A 599 19.73 -1.45 -8.80
CA GLN A 599 21.19 -1.57 -8.75
C GLN A 599 21.73 -2.68 -9.67
N PHE A 600 20.99 -3.78 -9.84
CA PHE A 600 21.33 -4.84 -10.79
C PHE A 600 21.24 -4.34 -12.23
N LEU A 601 20.15 -3.72 -12.62
CA LEU A 601 19.92 -3.19 -13.96
C LEU A 601 20.97 -2.14 -14.35
N ASN A 602 21.42 -1.35 -13.38
CA ASN A 602 22.46 -0.34 -13.57
C ASN A 602 23.90 -0.88 -13.50
N ASN A 603 24.08 -2.20 -13.33
CA ASN A 603 25.40 -2.85 -13.17
C ASN A 603 26.28 -2.28 -12.05
N ASN A 604 25.69 -1.63 -11.05
CA ASN A 604 26.43 -0.93 -10.01
C ASN A 604 26.83 -1.83 -8.84
N LEU A 605 26.11 -2.92 -8.60
CA LEU A 605 26.20 -3.69 -7.36
C LEU A 605 27.27 -4.79 -7.39
N ALA A 606 27.42 -5.50 -8.49
CA ALA A 606 28.29 -6.68 -8.58
C ALA A 606 29.78 -6.38 -8.22
N ASN A 607 30.28 -5.20 -8.56
CA ASN A 607 31.65 -4.78 -8.24
C ASN A 607 31.79 -4.30 -6.79
N LYS A 608 30.73 -3.74 -6.20
CA LYS A 608 30.73 -3.27 -4.81
C LYS A 608 30.69 -4.44 -3.82
N VAL A 609 29.82 -5.42 -4.09
CA VAL A 609 29.62 -6.61 -3.22
C VAL A 609 30.81 -7.57 -3.27
N LYS A 610 31.49 -7.71 -4.41
CA LYS A 610 32.69 -8.58 -4.55
C LYS A 610 33.86 -8.20 -3.63
N ASN A 611 33.87 -7.01 -3.08
CA ASN A 611 34.95 -6.56 -2.20
C ASN A 611 34.85 -7.07 -0.74
N GLY A 612 33.81 -7.89 -0.41
CA GLY A 612 33.66 -8.58 0.88
C GLY A 612 33.44 -7.66 2.08
N LYS A 613 33.04 -6.40 1.85
CA LYS A 613 32.65 -5.48 2.93
C LYS A 613 31.13 -5.44 3.04
N PRO A 614 30.59 -5.44 4.25
CA PRO A 614 29.17 -5.17 4.46
C PRO A 614 28.78 -3.86 3.79
N LEU A 615 27.70 -3.85 3.07
CA LEU A 615 27.20 -2.70 2.32
C LEU A 615 25.74 -2.50 2.67
N ASN A 616 25.37 -1.27 2.98
CA ASN A 616 23.96 -0.87 3.06
C ASN A 616 23.53 -0.35 1.69
N ILE A 617 22.57 -1.05 1.07
CA ILE A 617 22.07 -0.75 -0.27
C ILE A 617 20.80 0.07 -0.09
N ILE A 618 20.86 1.33 -0.52
CA ILE A 618 19.76 2.28 -0.43
C ILE A 618 19.63 2.96 -1.78
N GLY A 619 18.40 3.06 -2.29
CA GLY A 619 18.07 3.66 -3.57
C GLY A 619 18.53 2.83 -4.77
N GLY A 620 17.95 3.10 -5.89
CA GLY A 620 18.17 2.40 -7.16
C GLY A 620 16.86 2.11 -7.88
N HIS A 621 15.73 2.27 -7.19
CA HIS A 621 14.39 2.07 -7.72
C HIS A 621 13.86 3.24 -8.55
N GLU A 622 14.52 4.41 -8.54
CA GLU A 622 14.02 5.64 -9.16
C GLU A 622 13.72 5.50 -10.66
N ASP A 623 14.53 4.71 -11.38
CA ASP A 623 14.30 4.44 -12.80
C ASP A 623 13.11 3.49 -13.00
N ILE A 624 12.87 2.59 -12.05
CA ILE A 624 11.74 1.65 -12.03
C ILE A 624 10.46 2.42 -11.75
N ASP A 625 10.44 3.24 -10.69
CA ASP A 625 9.32 4.12 -10.36
C ASP A 625 8.94 5.05 -11.51
N ALA A 626 9.94 5.61 -12.18
CA ALA A 626 9.72 6.47 -13.33
C ALA A 626 9.06 5.75 -14.51
N GLU A 627 9.22 4.43 -14.66
CA GLU A 627 8.55 3.67 -15.72
C GLU A 627 7.06 3.51 -15.40
N TYR A 628 6.71 3.13 -14.17
CA TYR A 628 5.32 2.96 -13.74
C TYR A 628 4.56 4.29 -13.57
N SER A 629 5.24 5.37 -13.18
CA SER A 629 4.62 6.69 -13.05
C SER A 629 4.28 7.35 -14.40
N LYS A 630 4.87 6.93 -15.50
CA LYS A 630 4.58 7.51 -16.83
C LYS A 630 3.15 7.25 -17.29
N ASP A 631 2.64 6.05 -17.03
CA ASP A 631 1.30 5.69 -17.46
C ASP A 631 0.24 6.37 -16.56
N TYR A 632 0.51 6.51 -15.27
CA TYR A 632 -0.36 7.20 -14.32
C TYR A 632 -0.56 8.68 -14.67
N TYR A 633 0.50 9.38 -15.06
CA TYR A 633 0.41 10.80 -15.42
C TYR A 633 -0.10 11.05 -16.85
N SER A 634 0.01 10.08 -17.76
CA SER A 634 -0.50 10.22 -19.13
C SER A 634 -2.03 10.24 -19.16
N ASP A 635 -2.68 9.51 -18.29
CA ASP A 635 -4.14 9.43 -18.21
C ASP A 635 -4.77 10.66 -17.52
N ILE A 636 -4.05 11.28 -16.58
CA ILE A 636 -4.49 12.51 -15.91
C ILE A 636 -4.36 13.75 -16.80
N SER A 637 -3.39 13.78 -17.73
CA SER A 637 -3.15 14.94 -18.61
C SER A 637 -4.14 15.08 -19.77
N LEU A 638 -5.04 14.11 -19.97
CA LEU A 638 -5.97 14.06 -21.10
C LEU A 638 -7.45 14.26 -20.72
N GLY A 639 -7.75 14.56 -19.43
CA GLY A 639 -9.10 14.79 -18.91
C GLY A 639 -9.47 16.32 -18.86
#